data_5883520d867fa16f1ae7a36f2ef1c116
#
_entry.id   5883520d867fa16f1ae7a36f2ef1c116
#
_cell.length_a   1.000
_cell.length_b   1.000
_cell.length_c   1.000
_cell.angle_alpha   90.00
_cell.angle_beta   90.00
_cell.angle_gamma   90.00
#
_symmetry.space_group_name_H-M   'P 1'
#
loop_
_entity.id
_entity.type
_entity.pdbx_description
1 polymer ?
#
loop_
_entity_poly.entity_id
_entity_poly.type
_entity_poly.pdbx_seq_one_letter_code
_entity_poly.pdbx_strand_id
1 'polypeptide(L)'
;MDPKDLEFEETLADSELLLKNTARSMDEDAEFTLESILAEYGSGTPAAPEPEEKASEPPAEEKQSAKVVPLPKKAEAAKKTVDETADETARIPVIPFPGAKKAEEPVEAEPEETPEEEPAQDDEPKSMSLQDVLAQTVQEALSEREDTIIEEEPPRRGLFSRRKMRDTEQLYDDAEEEEDEEEEFEEPEPELPEPPLTETLSDYRAQLSGATKARRGAGIFTLLLCVMAVLEHFSILPEAYTADPMIRALPLLAVEAIVCAIGWRIFARTIRSLRQGKTTSGFLTMLLCLVTLLDTALYAFLPARAALSLPLPVLGAMSVYCALLGESLRLHGMYDTFRIAAIGNAPYIVTVTAGGAAKRVGLPGGFSNSARANDPYSRWQSVLLPVFLAAAVVFGVLSTLETKQNALLAWNLSVMLASANLLAFPMVCALPLKRIAARLAKSGSAVAGFSGADAIRRSNCVILTDGDLFPPGTVTLGGLKVFGEESGKVISYAATMAHASESGLSRLFDNLLASDGGFREQVEDVDFYEEGGVGGRIHGETVLFGTAGFMRKRGVNLPRNLGLKTGVFLSVDGTLIAVFAVKYMPAENVDWALHALHHSRITPVLAVRDGNITPALLKRKFGTDARAVYPKLSTRLALSERGGGRPYALLMREGLMPYAEVVLGSKRLCASAKRCTVLAFLAATASTLLAFYLTFVGAYSVLTPLSLLIYVLLWSLSALVDALLSDRY
;
A
#
# COMPACT_ATOMS: atom_id res chain seq x y z
N MET A 1 26.14 -18.11 14.10
CA MET A 1 24.81 -18.59 13.72
C MET A 1 24.72 -18.50 12.22
N ASP A 2 24.61 -19.65 11.56
CA ASP A 2 24.65 -19.77 10.11
C ASP A 2 23.34 -19.22 9.51
N PRO A 3 23.34 -18.47 8.39
CA PRO A 3 22.10 -17.95 7.78
C PRO A 3 21.07 -19.02 7.44
N LYS A 4 21.49 -20.26 7.29
CA LYS A 4 20.60 -21.41 7.05
C LYS A 4 19.80 -21.85 8.30
N ASP A 5 20.33 -21.62 9.50
CA ASP A 5 19.64 -21.96 10.73
C ASP A 5 18.51 -20.98 11.04
N LEU A 6 18.64 -19.71 10.62
CA LEU A 6 17.60 -18.68 10.74
C LEU A 6 16.42 -18.90 9.77
N GLU A 7 16.69 -19.36 8.54
CA GLU A 7 15.62 -19.72 7.59
C GLU A 7 14.83 -20.95 8.05
N PHE A 8 15.49 -21.88 8.73
CA PHE A 8 14.83 -23.08 9.22
C PHE A 8 13.97 -22.82 10.45
N GLU A 9 14.40 -21.93 11.35
CA GLU A 9 13.57 -21.51 12.51
C GLU A 9 12.37 -20.66 12.07
N GLU A 10 12.52 -19.80 11.06
CA GLU A 10 11.42 -18.97 10.53
C GLU A 10 10.37 -19.81 9.81
N THR A 11 10.79 -20.83 9.05
CA THR A 11 9.86 -21.78 8.39
C THR A 11 9.18 -22.72 9.38
N LEU A 12 9.82 -23.08 10.50
CA LEU A 12 9.21 -23.84 11.59
C LEU A 12 8.17 -23.00 12.35
N ALA A 13 8.47 -21.75 12.65
CA ALA A 13 7.53 -20.84 13.30
C ALA A 13 6.27 -20.57 12.45
N ASP A 14 6.44 -20.38 11.14
CA ASP A 14 5.31 -20.21 10.21
C ASP A 14 4.47 -21.50 10.08
N SER A 15 5.11 -22.67 10.11
CA SER A 15 4.40 -23.94 10.07
C SER A 15 3.68 -24.26 11.39
N GLU A 16 4.24 -23.91 12.55
CA GLU A 16 3.57 -24.03 13.85
C GLU A 16 2.37 -23.06 13.97
N LEU A 17 2.48 -21.84 13.42
CA LEU A 17 1.39 -20.86 13.39
C LEU A 17 0.23 -21.35 12.51
N LEU A 18 0.54 -21.93 11.37
CA LEU A 18 -0.44 -22.57 10.48
C LEU A 18 -1.11 -23.78 11.14
N LEU A 19 -0.35 -24.63 11.84
CA LEU A 19 -0.89 -25.77 12.58
C LEU A 19 -1.77 -25.34 13.76
N LYS A 20 -1.39 -24.27 14.47
CA LYS A 20 -2.15 -23.76 15.62
C LYS A 20 -3.45 -23.09 15.18
N ASN A 21 -3.46 -22.38 14.04
CA ASN A 21 -4.66 -21.81 13.46
C ASN A 21 -5.59 -22.88 12.89
N THR A 22 -5.03 -23.94 12.29
CA THR A 22 -5.82 -25.09 11.79
C THR A 22 -6.41 -25.90 12.96
N ALA A 23 -5.66 -26.11 14.05
CA ALA A 23 -6.14 -26.80 15.24
C ALA A 23 -7.27 -26.03 15.94
N ARG A 24 -7.13 -24.69 16.03
CA ARG A 24 -8.15 -23.83 16.68
C ARG A 24 -9.47 -23.78 15.89
N SER A 25 -9.41 -23.88 14.55
CA SER A 25 -10.62 -23.97 13.71
C SER A 25 -11.26 -25.36 13.73
N MET A 26 -10.52 -26.40 14.13
CA MET A 26 -11.04 -27.77 14.23
C MET A 26 -11.69 -28.06 15.60
N ASP A 27 -11.34 -27.33 16.65
CA ASP A 27 -11.94 -27.48 17.99
C ASP A 27 -13.30 -26.76 18.13
N GLU A 28 -13.62 -25.82 17.23
CA GLU A 28 -14.91 -25.11 17.22
C GLU A 28 -15.99 -25.78 16.36
N ASP A 29 -15.64 -26.77 15.53
CA ASP A 29 -16.56 -27.40 14.59
C ASP A 29 -16.69 -28.91 14.88
N ALA A 30 -17.78 -29.31 15.52
CA ALA A 30 -18.23 -30.70 15.61
C ALA A 30 -18.34 -31.32 14.21
N GLU A 31 -17.85 -32.54 14.05
CA GLU A 31 -17.88 -33.45 12.93
C GLU A 31 -18.43 -32.90 11.59
N PHE A 32 -17.51 -32.51 10.69
CA PHE A 32 -17.83 -32.10 9.33
C PHE A 32 -18.37 -33.29 8.51
N THR A 33 -19.65 -33.53 8.58
CA THR A 33 -20.35 -34.44 7.68
C THR A 33 -21.03 -33.67 6.54
N LEU A 34 -21.28 -34.32 5.41
CA LEU A 34 -22.03 -33.73 4.29
C LEU A 34 -23.39 -33.17 4.75
N GLU A 35 -23.97 -33.80 5.76
CA GLU A 35 -25.24 -33.41 6.36
C GLU A 35 -25.15 -32.14 7.18
N SER A 36 -24.08 -31.93 7.94
CA SER A 36 -23.86 -30.69 8.67
C SER A 36 -23.58 -29.50 7.72
N ILE A 37 -22.87 -29.75 6.61
CA ILE A 37 -22.67 -28.73 5.56
C ILE A 37 -24.01 -28.42 4.85
N LEU A 38 -24.84 -29.43 4.58
CA LEU A 38 -26.17 -29.23 4.01
C LEU A 38 -27.11 -28.50 4.95
N ALA A 39 -27.02 -28.73 6.27
CA ALA A 39 -27.78 -27.99 7.28
C ALA A 39 -27.32 -26.53 7.41
N GLU A 40 -26.01 -26.27 7.38
CA GLU A 40 -25.43 -24.91 7.45
C GLU A 40 -25.72 -24.09 6.20
N TYR A 41 -25.73 -24.71 5.02
CA TYR A 41 -25.85 -24.04 3.72
C TYR A 41 -27.19 -24.34 3.01
N GLY A 42 -28.04 -25.24 3.54
CA GLY A 42 -29.34 -25.57 3.00
C GLY A 42 -30.41 -24.55 3.41
N SER A 43 -31.21 -24.10 2.49
CA SER A 43 -32.42 -23.33 2.78
C SER A 43 -33.59 -24.28 3.12
N GLY A 44 -33.75 -24.65 4.39
CA GLY A 44 -34.90 -25.44 4.83
C GLY A 44 -35.28 -25.09 6.26
N THR A 45 -36.44 -24.56 6.49
CA THR A 45 -37.08 -24.38 7.79
C THR A 45 -37.27 -25.75 8.45
N PRO A 46 -36.93 -25.96 9.73
CA PRO A 46 -37.19 -27.22 10.40
C PRO A 46 -38.69 -27.38 10.63
N ALA A 47 -39.28 -28.44 10.10
CA ALA A 47 -40.62 -28.86 10.46
C ALA A 47 -40.59 -29.58 11.82
N ALA A 48 -41.57 -29.27 12.68
CA ALA A 48 -41.73 -29.84 14.00
C ALA A 48 -42.04 -31.36 13.94
N PRO A 49 -41.67 -32.12 14.98
CA PRO A 49 -41.93 -33.56 14.99
C PRO A 49 -43.37 -33.90 15.33
N GLU A 50 -44.03 -34.75 14.54
CA GLU A 50 -45.25 -35.45 14.90
C GLU A 50 -45.02 -36.94 15.18
N PRO A 51 -45.85 -37.61 15.97
CA PRO A 51 -45.49 -38.79 16.73
C PRO A 51 -45.65 -40.13 15.99
N GLU A 52 -44.95 -41.13 16.52
CA GLU A 52 -44.90 -42.53 16.06
C GLU A 52 -46.25 -43.20 15.89
N GLU A 53 -46.47 -43.90 14.77
CA GLU A 53 -47.41 -45.04 14.70
C GLU A 53 -46.81 -46.22 13.90
N LYS A 54 -46.80 -47.38 14.55
CA LYS A 54 -46.29 -48.65 14.03
C LYS A 54 -47.24 -49.23 12.99
N ALA A 55 -46.75 -49.77 11.88
CA ALA A 55 -47.11 -51.13 11.42
C ALA A 55 -46.56 -51.49 10.03
N SER A 56 -45.97 -52.68 9.97
CA SER A 56 -45.92 -53.70 8.87
C SER A 56 -45.12 -53.47 7.60
N GLU A 57 -44.05 -54.28 7.44
CA GLU A 57 -43.43 -54.71 6.15
C GLU A 57 -44.41 -55.45 5.22
N PRO A 58 -44.20 -55.65 3.89
CA PRO A 58 -43.02 -55.85 3.05
C PRO A 58 -43.18 -55.27 1.61
N PRO A 59 -42.40 -55.64 0.58
CA PRO A 59 -41.06 -56.12 0.35
C PRO A 59 -40.19 -55.23 -0.62
N ALA A 60 -38.91 -55.64 -0.75
CA ALA A 60 -37.82 -55.02 -1.43
C ALA A 60 -38.03 -54.56 -2.88
N GLU A 61 -37.65 -53.32 -3.15
CA GLU A 61 -37.08 -52.87 -4.42
C GLU A 61 -35.66 -52.34 -4.19
N GLU A 62 -34.72 -52.83 -4.97
CA GLU A 62 -33.30 -52.45 -4.91
C GLU A 62 -33.13 -50.95 -5.18
N LYS A 63 -32.88 -50.16 -4.14
CA LYS A 63 -32.35 -48.81 -4.29
C LYS A 63 -30.86 -48.88 -4.21
N GLN A 64 -30.17 -48.62 -5.32
CA GLN A 64 -28.71 -48.41 -5.37
C GLN A 64 -28.30 -47.33 -4.39
N SER A 65 -27.69 -47.73 -3.30
CA SER A 65 -27.18 -46.79 -2.26
C SER A 65 -25.91 -46.14 -2.76
N ALA A 66 -25.93 -44.82 -2.87
CA ALA A 66 -24.73 -44.03 -3.12
C ALA A 66 -23.74 -44.20 -1.95
N LYS A 67 -22.53 -44.60 -2.29
CA LYS A 67 -21.46 -44.85 -1.33
C LYS A 67 -20.81 -43.52 -0.97
N VAL A 68 -20.91 -43.12 0.28
CA VAL A 68 -20.15 -41.98 0.82
C VAL A 68 -18.76 -42.47 1.18
N VAL A 69 -17.72 -41.94 0.55
CA VAL A 69 -16.33 -42.30 0.84
C VAL A 69 -15.75 -41.24 1.77
N PRO A 70 -15.34 -41.59 3.03
CA PRO A 70 -14.63 -40.68 3.90
C PRO A 70 -13.17 -40.56 3.47
N LEU A 71 -12.61 -39.34 3.55
CA LEU A 71 -11.20 -39.07 3.28
C LEU A 71 -10.29 -39.81 4.28
N PRO A 72 -9.12 -40.34 3.86
CA PRO A 72 -8.23 -41.08 4.74
C PRO A 72 -7.66 -40.17 5.84
N LYS A 73 -7.81 -40.59 7.11
CA LYS A 73 -7.15 -39.99 8.27
C LYS A 73 -5.65 -40.25 8.20
N LYS A 74 -4.87 -39.18 8.36
CA LYS A 74 -3.41 -39.23 8.48
C LYS A 74 -2.98 -40.13 9.64
N ALA A 75 -2.12 -41.11 9.39
CA ALA A 75 -1.63 -42.06 10.39
C ALA A 75 -0.87 -41.33 11.52
N GLU A 76 -1.22 -41.64 12.77
CA GLU A 76 -0.48 -41.26 13.97
C GLU A 76 0.87 -41.99 13.99
N ALA A 77 1.95 -41.22 14.08
CA ALA A 77 3.28 -41.75 14.36
C ALA A 77 3.49 -41.83 15.88
N ALA A 78 3.88 -43.01 16.32
CA ALA A 78 4.03 -43.42 17.72
C ALA A 78 4.95 -42.53 18.55
N LYS A 79 4.47 -42.13 19.75
CA LYS A 79 5.27 -41.60 20.87
C LYS A 79 6.22 -42.65 21.39
N LYS A 80 7.51 -42.33 21.44
CA LYS A 80 8.48 -42.98 22.33
C LYS A 80 8.82 -42.02 23.47
N THR A 81 8.50 -42.45 24.66
CA THR A 81 8.90 -41.90 25.96
C THR A 81 10.39 -42.03 26.19
N VAL A 82 11.04 -40.97 26.68
CA VAL A 82 12.25 -41.04 27.51
C VAL A 82 12.12 -39.97 28.61
N ASP A 83 12.44 -40.43 29.84
CA ASP A 83 12.34 -39.80 31.15
C ASP A 83 13.35 -38.67 31.42
N GLU A 84 12.90 -37.80 32.35
CA GLU A 84 13.60 -37.11 33.44
C GLU A 84 15.04 -36.59 33.27
N THR A 85 15.26 -35.30 33.51
CA THR A 85 15.86 -34.78 34.76
C THR A 85 15.70 -33.25 34.85
N ALA A 86 15.47 -32.81 36.09
CA ALA A 86 15.31 -31.45 36.57
C ALA A 86 16.57 -30.57 36.40
N ASP A 87 16.48 -29.25 36.23
CA ASP A 87 16.58 -28.29 37.34
C ASP A 87 16.78 -26.83 36.89
N GLU A 88 16.32 -25.92 37.78
CA GLU A 88 16.71 -24.52 38.03
C GLU A 88 16.40 -23.38 37.02
N THR A 89 15.32 -22.70 37.37
CA THR A 89 15.15 -21.24 37.67
C THR A 89 15.98 -20.18 36.96
N ALA A 90 15.27 -19.30 36.27
CA ALA A 90 15.51 -17.85 36.33
C ALA A 90 14.23 -17.07 36.10
N ARG A 91 13.73 -16.41 37.15
CA ARG A 91 12.61 -15.47 37.15
C ARG A 91 13.07 -14.14 36.55
N ILE A 92 12.34 -13.63 35.55
CA ILE A 92 12.45 -12.25 35.09
C ILE A 92 11.25 -11.46 35.66
N PRO A 93 11.45 -10.29 36.28
CA PRO A 93 10.40 -9.56 36.96
C PRO A 93 9.51 -8.77 36.00
N VAL A 94 8.20 -8.88 36.23
CA VAL A 94 7.16 -8.07 35.56
C VAL A 94 7.10 -6.70 36.24
N ILE A 95 7.25 -5.64 35.47
CA ILE A 95 7.06 -4.26 35.93
C ILE A 95 5.59 -3.89 35.69
N PRO A 96 4.83 -3.44 36.70
CA PRO A 96 3.45 -2.99 36.51
C PRO A 96 3.38 -1.54 36.07
N PHE A 97 2.49 -1.26 35.09
CA PHE A 97 2.11 0.09 34.70
C PHE A 97 1.14 0.69 35.70
N PRO A 98 1.26 1.96 36.11
CA PRO A 98 0.33 2.62 37.00
C PRO A 98 -0.78 3.37 36.25
N GLY A 99 -2.00 3.20 36.74
CA GLY A 99 -3.03 4.24 36.72
C GLY A 99 -4.16 4.16 35.72
N ALA A 100 -5.16 3.31 36.01
CA ALA A 100 -6.51 3.53 35.54
C ALA A 100 -7.29 4.25 36.65
N LYS A 101 -7.77 5.46 36.35
CA LYS A 101 -8.70 6.21 37.21
C LYS A 101 -10.12 5.64 37.05
N LYS A 102 -10.76 5.43 38.20
CA LYS A 102 -12.13 5.02 38.43
C LYS A 102 -13.12 6.00 37.77
N ALA A 103 -14.11 5.47 37.07
CA ALA A 103 -15.29 6.21 36.62
C ALA A 103 -16.26 6.33 37.78
N GLU A 104 -16.76 7.55 38.00
CA GLU A 104 -17.87 7.88 38.91
C GLU A 104 -19.19 7.67 38.17
N GLU A 105 -20.19 7.21 38.94
CA GLU A 105 -21.57 6.97 38.53
C GLU A 105 -22.32 8.29 38.22
N PRO A 106 -23.31 8.31 37.30
CA PRO A 106 -24.10 9.49 37.01
C PRO A 106 -25.28 9.64 37.96
N VAL A 107 -25.44 10.87 38.40
CA VAL A 107 -26.56 11.38 39.21
C VAL A 107 -27.80 11.57 38.32
N GLU A 108 -28.94 11.10 38.82
CA GLU A 108 -30.30 11.34 38.27
C GLU A 108 -30.65 12.83 38.25
N ALA A 109 -31.29 13.27 37.19
CA ALA A 109 -32.06 14.54 37.16
C ALA A 109 -33.45 14.28 36.58
N GLU A 110 -34.46 14.73 37.33
CA GLU A 110 -35.88 14.62 37.08
C GLU A 110 -36.37 15.43 35.87
N PRO A 111 -37.62 15.19 35.42
CA PRO A 111 -38.12 15.63 34.12
C PRO A 111 -38.85 16.99 34.20
N GLU A 112 -38.67 17.83 33.19
CA GLU A 112 -39.48 19.01 32.94
C GLU A 112 -40.57 18.74 31.89
N GLU A 113 -41.70 19.34 32.11
CA GLU A 113 -43.03 19.14 31.58
C GLU A 113 -43.20 19.54 30.10
N THR A 114 -44.02 18.78 29.40
CA THR A 114 -44.65 19.07 28.10
C THR A 114 -45.79 20.07 28.23
N PRO A 115 -46.10 20.87 27.22
CA PRO A 115 -47.46 21.38 26.98
C PRO A 115 -48.15 20.60 25.88
N GLU A 116 -49.39 20.29 26.20
CA GLU A 116 -50.42 19.61 25.38
C GLU A 116 -50.80 20.46 24.15
N GLU A 117 -51.05 19.80 23.03
CA GLU A 117 -51.96 20.25 21.98
C GLU A 117 -52.89 19.13 21.54
N GLU A 118 -54.16 19.51 21.42
CA GLU A 118 -55.34 18.67 21.21
C GLU A 118 -55.51 18.07 19.80
N PRO A 119 -56.41 17.14 19.61
CA PRO A 119 -56.43 16.18 18.49
C PRO A 119 -57.22 16.65 17.27
N ALA A 120 -56.76 16.35 16.08
CA ALA A 120 -57.53 16.46 14.85
C ALA A 120 -57.85 15.09 14.27
N GLN A 121 -59.07 14.98 13.87
CA GLN A 121 -59.93 13.91 13.48
C GLN A 121 -59.39 12.85 12.50
N ASP A 122 -59.93 11.62 12.72
CA ASP A 122 -59.89 10.43 11.85
C ASP A 122 -60.37 10.69 10.42
N ASP A 123 -59.55 10.20 9.44
CA ASP A 123 -60.03 9.80 8.14
C ASP A 123 -59.43 8.42 7.77
N GLU A 124 -60.33 7.42 7.65
CA GLU A 124 -60.00 6.05 7.24
C GLU A 124 -59.45 6.01 5.79
N PRO A 125 -58.34 5.31 5.49
CA PRO A 125 -57.95 5.05 4.12
C PRO A 125 -58.71 3.87 3.51
N LYS A 126 -59.45 4.13 2.44
CA LYS A 126 -60.04 3.13 1.56
C LYS A 126 -58.96 2.21 1.00
N SER A 127 -59.14 0.91 1.14
CA SER A 127 -58.28 -0.13 0.58
C SER A 127 -58.31 -0.09 -0.96
N MET A 128 -57.23 0.40 -1.54
CA MET A 128 -56.95 0.27 -2.99
C MET A 128 -56.54 -1.14 -3.34
N SER A 129 -57.05 -1.68 -4.44
CA SER A 129 -56.70 -3.03 -4.91
C SER A 129 -55.27 -3.08 -5.44
N LEU A 130 -54.64 -4.24 -5.31
CA LEU A 130 -53.24 -4.46 -5.75
C LEU A 130 -53.04 -4.19 -7.24
N GLN A 131 -54.10 -4.22 -8.06
CA GLN A 131 -54.10 -3.91 -9.48
C GLN A 131 -54.01 -2.38 -9.75
N ASP A 132 -54.65 -1.58 -8.87
CA ASP A 132 -54.62 -0.11 -9.03
C ASP A 132 -53.26 0.47 -8.65
N VAL A 133 -52.57 -0.14 -7.66
CA VAL A 133 -51.20 0.23 -7.27
C VAL A 133 -50.17 -0.13 -8.36
N LEU A 134 -50.33 -1.26 -9.01
CA LEU A 134 -49.49 -1.69 -10.13
C LEU A 134 -49.68 -0.80 -11.38
N ALA A 135 -50.95 -0.41 -11.67
CA ALA A 135 -51.22 0.48 -12.79
C ALA A 135 -50.66 1.87 -12.57
N GLN A 136 -50.68 2.37 -11.33
CA GLN A 136 -50.14 3.71 -10.99
C GLN A 136 -48.60 3.76 -11.04
N THR A 137 -47.92 2.70 -10.56
CA THR A 137 -46.45 2.60 -10.65
C THR A 137 -45.93 2.43 -12.08
N VAL A 138 -46.65 1.74 -12.96
CA VAL A 138 -46.30 1.60 -14.37
C VAL A 138 -46.54 2.92 -15.13
N GLN A 139 -47.54 3.69 -14.76
CA GLN A 139 -47.89 4.97 -15.38
C GLN A 139 -46.89 6.09 -14.94
N GLU A 140 -46.44 6.04 -13.69
CA GLU A 140 -45.42 6.93 -13.13
C GLU A 140 -44.04 6.68 -13.78
N ALA A 141 -43.65 5.41 -13.98
CA ALA A 141 -42.43 5.02 -14.65
C ALA A 141 -42.40 5.32 -16.16
N LEU A 142 -43.59 5.44 -16.80
CA LEU A 142 -43.69 5.85 -18.22
C LEU A 142 -43.68 7.38 -18.39
N SER A 143 -44.19 8.14 -17.41
CA SER A 143 -44.15 9.63 -17.45
C SER A 143 -42.77 10.20 -17.17
N GLU A 144 -41.94 9.51 -16.38
CA GLU A 144 -40.53 9.94 -16.17
C GLU A 144 -39.63 9.76 -17.40
N ARG A 145 -40.10 9.07 -18.45
CA ARG A 145 -39.31 8.80 -19.67
C ARG A 145 -39.53 9.82 -20.80
N GLU A 146 -40.51 10.72 -20.69
CA GLU A 146 -40.81 11.71 -21.76
C GLU A 146 -40.27 13.12 -21.51
N ASP A 147 -39.71 13.45 -20.32
CA ASP A 147 -39.33 14.81 -19.97
C ASP A 147 -37.81 15.11 -19.93
N THR A 148 -36.97 14.40 -20.66
CA THR A 148 -35.54 14.75 -20.74
C THR A 148 -35.01 14.82 -22.18
N ILE A 149 -35.44 15.84 -22.92
CA ILE A 149 -34.64 16.42 -24.01
C ILE A 149 -34.46 17.91 -23.68
N ILE A 150 -33.43 18.24 -22.90
CA ILE A 150 -32.92 19.59 -22.71
C ILE A 150 -31.52 19.61 -23.31
N GLU A 151 -31.34 20.40 -24.38
CA GLU A 151 -30.04 20.73 -24.91
C GLU A 151 -29.22 21.46 -23.83
N GLU A 152 -28.15 20.85 -23.32
CA GLU A 152 -27.20 21.47 -22.40
C GLU A 152 -26.09 22.19 -23.16
N GLU A 153 -26.00 23.51 -22.98
CA GLU A 153 -24.81 24.31 -23.32
C GLU A 153 -23.55 23.81 -22.55
N PRO A 154 -22.35 23.84 -23.15
CA PRO A 154 -21.14 23.33 -22.53
C PRO A 154 -20.75 24.16 -21.30
N PRO A 155 -20.47 23.52 -20.14
CA PRO A 155 -20.19 24.20 -18.89
C PRO A 155 -18.82 24.89 -18.91
N ARG A 156 -18.80 26.16 -18.50
CA ARG A 156 -17.58 26.94 -18.23
C ARG A 156 -16.73 26.27 -17.15
N ARG A 157 -15.46 25.97 -17.46
CA ARG A 157 -14.49 25.36 -16.54
C ARG A 157 -14.24 26.24 -15.32
N GLY A 158 -14.77 25.85 -14.18
CA GLY A 158 -14.44 26.39 -12.86
C GLY A 158 -13.21 25.70 -12.29
N LEU A 159 -12.31 26.45 -11.61
CA LEU A 159 -11.00 26.01 -11.12
C LEU A 159 -11.05 24.96 -9.97
N PHE A 160 -12.23 24.60 -9.46
CA PHE A 160 -12.45 23.69 -8.34
C PHE A 160 -13.59 22.69 -8.62
N SER A 161 -13.54 21.98 -9.72
CA SER A 161 -14.48 20.89 -9.97
C SER A 161 -14.03 19.63 -9.23
N ARG A 162 -14.75 19.25 -8.16
CA ARG A 162 -14.69 17.91 -7.57
C ARG A 162 -15.09 16.90 -8.66
N ARG A 163 -14.15 16.07 -9.05
CA ARG A 163 -14.38 14.95 -9.98
C ARG A 163 -15.48 14.06 -9.39
N LYS A 164 -16.68 14.09 -9.97
CA LYS A 164 -17.78 13.18 -9.66
C LYS A 164 -17.29 11.76 -10.01
N MET A 165 -17.50 10.82 -9.12
CA MET A 165 -17.19 9.41 -9.33
C MET A 165 -18.04 8.93 -10.52
N ARG A 166 -17.45 8.63 -11.66
CA ARG A 166 -18.11 7.93 -12.77
C ARG A 166 -18.47 6.52 -12.31
N ASP A 167 -19.61 6.02 -12.70
CA ASP A 167 -20.00 4.65 -12.43
C ASP A 167 -18.96 3.69 -13.05
N THR A 168 -18.56 2.70 -12.29
CA THR A 168 -17.42 1.82 -12.62
C THR A 168 -17.69 0.94 -13.84
N GLU A 169 -18.95 0.71 -14.21
CA GLU A 169 -19.32 -0.02 -15.44
C GLU A 169 -18.99 0.81 -16.70
N GLN A 170 -19.24 2.12 -16.69
CA GLN A 170 -18.89 3.01 -17.81
C GLN A 170 -17.38 3.13 -18.04
N LEU A 171 -16.56 2.91 -17.00
CA LEU A 171 -15.09 2.97 -17.11
C LEU A 171 -14.51 1.80 -17.92
N TYR A 172 -15.21 0.67 -17.98
CA TYR A 172 -14.80 -0.49 -18.76
C TYR A 172 -15.34 -0.43 -20.21
N ASP A 173 -16.54 0.08 -20.41
CA ASP A 173 -17.10 0.27 -21.76
C ASP A 173 -16.35 1.41 -22.50
N ASP A 174 -15.98 2.51 -21.81
CA ASP A 174 -15.14 3.59 -22.37
C ASP A 174 -13.70 3.11 -22.67
N ALA A 175 -13.18 2.11 -21.95
CA ALA A 175 -11.83 1.56 -22.21
C ALA A 175 -11.81 0.61 -23.42
N GLU A 176 -12.92 -0.07 -23.74
CA GLU A 176 -13.04 -0.89 -24.94
C GLU A 176 -13.19 0.00 -26.22
N GLU A 177 -13.79 1.20 -26.09
CA GLU A 177 -13.91 2.16 -27.22
C GLU A 177 -12.60 2.95 -27.45
N GLU A 178 -11.77 3.20 -26.41
CA GLU A 178 -10.47 3.87 -26.55
C GLU A 178 -9.35 2.95 -27.09
N GLU A 179 -9.50 1.61 -27.03
CA GLU A 179 -8.53 0.66 -27.61
C GLU A 179 -8.60 0.59 -29.15
N ASP A 180 -9.69 1.08 -29.78
CA ASP A 180 -9.83 1.17 -31.24
C ASP A 180 -9.23 2.45 -31.85
N GLU A 181 -8.82 3.46 -31.05
CA GLU A 181 -7.95 4.52 -31.52
C GLU A 181 -6.51 3.96 -31.57
N GLU A 182 -5.99 3.72 -32.77
CA GLU A 182 -4.62 3.34 -33.07
C GLU A 182 -3.65 4.18 -32.24
N GLU A 183 -3.25 3.71 -31.05
CA GLU A 183 -2.04 4.19 -30.41
C GLU A 183 -0.91 3.95 -31.41
N GLU A 184 -0.43 5.03 -32.02
CA GLU A 184 0.80 5.07 -32.78
C GLU A 184 1.88 4.44 -31.88
N PHE A 185 2.21 3.16 -32.15
CA PHE A 185 3.24 2.44 -31.43
C PHE A 185 4.54 3.22 -31.62
N GLU A 186 4.84 4.15 -30.70
CA GLU A 186 6.21 4.59 -30.51
C GLU A 186 7.03 3.33 -30.24
N GLU A 187 7.86 2.93 -31.20
CA GLU A 187 8.82 1.85 -31.02
C GLU A 187 9.53 2.11 -29.69
N PRO A 188 9.51 1.15 -28.76
CA PRO A 188 10.15 1.36 -27.47
C PRO A 188 11.61 1.70 -27.71
N GLU A 189 12.03 2.90 -27.29
CA GLU A 189 13.45 3.29 -27.32
C GLU A 189 14.27 2.12 -26.80
N PRO A 190 15.39 1.72 -27.46
CA PRO A 190 16.15 0.58 -27.07
C PRO A 190 16.55 0.71 -25.59
N GLU A 191 15.94 -0.07 -24.74
CA GLU A 191 16.20 -0.04 -23.31
C GLU A 191 17.68 -0.36 -23.10
N LEU A 192 18.40 0.59 -22.52
CA LEU A 192 19.79 0.39 -22.14
C LEU A 192 19.87 -0.90 -21.28
N PRO A 193 20.87 -1.78 -21.53
CA PRO A 193 21.00 -3.02 -20.79
C PRO A 193 21.04 -2.72 -19.30
N GLU A 194 20.07 -3.26 -18.55
CA GLU A 194 20.02 -3.07 -17.10
C GLU A 194 21.13 -3.84 -16.40
N PRO A 195 21.86 -3.22 -15.49
CA PRO A 195 22.78 -3.95 -14.64
C PRO A 195 21.98 -4.90 -13.73
N PRO A 196 22.51 -6.08 -13.41
CA PRO A 196 21.87 -7.03 -12.52
C PRO A 196 21.52 -6.38 -11.18
N LEU A 197 20.38 -6.78 -10.59
CA LEU A 197 19.89 -6.21 -9.32
C LEU A 197 20.90 -6.34 -8.18
N THR A 198 21.69 -7.41 -8.18
CA THR A 198 22.76 -7.65 -7.21
C THR A 198 23.91 -6.63 -7.33
N GLU A 199 24.30 -6.27 -8.55
CA GLU A 199 25.31 -5.24 -8.81
C GLU A 199 24.78 -3.87 -8.37
N THR A 200 23.56 -3.54 -8.75
CA THR A 200 22.88 -2.30 -8.32
C THR A 200 22.80 -2.20 -6.79
N LEU A 201 22.50 -3.30 -6.09
CA LEU A 201 22.51 -3.35 -4.63
C LEU A 201 23.89 -3.08 -4.05
N SER A 202 24.96 -3.65 -4.63
CA SER A 202 26.34 -3.41 -4.19
C SER A 202 26.75 -1.95 -4.33
N ASP A 203 26.33 -1.31 -5.43
CA ASP A 203 26.54 0.10 -5.69
C ASP A 203 25.85 1.00 -4.66
N TYR A 204 24.56 0.74 -4.37
CA TYR A 204 23.85 1.48 -3.34
C TYR A 204 24.46 1.28 -1.95
N ARG A 205 24.95 0.08 -1.63
CA ARG A 205 25.67 -0.20 -0.38
C ARG A 205 26.96 0.61 -0.26
N ALA A 206 27.75 0.68 -1.33
CA ALA A 206 28.98 1.45 -1.37
C ALA A 206 28.70 2.97 -1.23
N GLN A 207 27.73 3.49 -1.98
CA GLN A 207 27.31 4.89 -1.90
C GLN A 207 26.79 5.25 -0.50
N LEU A 208 25.97 4.40 0.10
CA LEU A 208 25.42 4.57 1.45
C LEU A 208 26.51 4.62 2.51
N SER A 209 27.52 3.74 2.43
CA SER A 209 28.65 3.74 3.36
C SER A 209 29.43 5.04 3.29
N GLY A 210 29.70 5.55 2.07
CA GLY A 210 30.34 6.82 1.84
C GLY A 210 29.54 8.02 2.35
N ALA A 211 28.24 8.07 2.06
CA ALA A 211 27.35 9.13 2.51
C ALA A 211 27.21 9.14 4.06
N THR A 212 27.16 7.97 4.68
CA THR A 212 27.10 7.86 6.15
C THR A 212 28.37 8.33 6.83
N LYS A 213 29.54 8.03 6.26
CA LYS A 213 30.83 8.54 6.76
C LYS A 213 30.90 10.07 6.62
N ALA A 214 30.54 10.61 5.46
CA ALA A 214 30.49 12.05 5.22
C ALA A 214 29.54 12.76 6.19
N ARG A 215 28.31 12.23 6.38
CA ARG A 215 27.34 12.77 7.33
C ARG A 215 27.87 12.79 8.76
N ARG A 216 28.52 11.71 9.23
CA ARG A 216 29.09 11.66 10.59
C ARG A 216 30.21 12.69 10.74
N GLY A 217 31.10 12.79 9.77
CA GLY A 217 32.18 13.79 9.78
C GLY A 217 31.64 15.22 9.80
N ALA A 218 30.74 15.57 8.87
CA ALA A 218 30.10 16.89 8.84
C ALA A 218 29.36 17.19 10.13
N GLY A 219 28.68 16.18 10.70
CA GLY A 219 27.91 16.31 11.95
C GLY A 219 28.78 16.71 13.16
N ILE A 220 29.96 16.17 13.29
CA ILE A 220 30.90 16.52 14.38
C ILE A 220 31.29 18.02 14.29
N PHE A 221 31.71 18.48 13.10
CA PHE A 221 32.11 19.88 12.90
C PHE A 221 30.92 20.85 12.98
N THR A 222 29.74 20.46 12.46
CA THR A 222 28.51 21.26 12.61
C THR A 222 28.08 21.36 14.08
N LEU A 223 28.19 20.28 14.85
CA LEU A 223 27.93 20.29 16.30
C LEU A 223 28.87 21.22 17.03
N LEU A 224 30.17 21.26 16.63
CA LEU A 224 31.13 22.21 17.19
C LEU A 224 30.69 23.65 16.95
N LEU A 225 30.24 24.01 15.74
CA LEU A 225 29.73 25.34 15.45
C LEU A 225 28.45 25.65 16.23
N CYS A 226 27.56 24.67 16.44
CA CYS A 226 26.36 24.85 17.28
C CYS A 226 26.74 25.13 18.74
N VAL A 227 27.72 24.41 19.28
CA VAL A 227 28.22 24.64 20.64
C VAL A 227 28.84 26.05 20.75
N MET A 228 29.63 26.47 19.76
CA MET A 228 30.18 27.81 19.72
C MET A 228 29.09 28.88 19.68
N ALA A 229 28.05 28.70 18.87
CA ALA A 229 26.90 29.62 18.82
C ALA A 229 26.14 29.71 20.16
N VAL A 230 26.02 28.59 20.89
CA VAL A 230 25.46 28.57 22.25
C VAL A 230 26.35 29.32 23.24
N LEU A 231 27.65 29.05 23.27
CA LEU A 231 28.59 29.71 24.16
C LEU A 231 28.64 31.25 23.90
N GLU A 232 28.57 31.63 22.61
CA GLU A 232 28.49 33.06 22.24
C GLU A 232 27.18 33.69 22.71
N HIS A 233 26.06 33.03 22.56
CA HIS A 233 24.74 33.56 22.96
C HIS A 233 24.69 33.82 24.48
N PHE A 234 25.27 32.96 25.30
CA PHE A 234 25.31 33.09 26.75
C PHE A 234 26.53 33.90 27.26
N SER A 235 27.35 34.44 26.35
CA SER A 235 28.57 35.24 26.70
C SER A 235 29.53 34.50 27.63
N ILE A 236 29.68 33.17 27.46
CA ILE A 236 30.53 32.31 28.30
C ILE A 236 31.98 32.34 27.79
N LEU A 237 32.21 32.83 26.57
CA LEU A 237 33.53 32.82 25.93
C LEU A 237 34.48 33.81 26.58
N PRO A 238 35.81 33.46 26.66
CA PRO A 238 36.82 34.35 27.24
C PRO A 238 36.94 35.70 26.47
N GLU A 239 37.19 36.78 27.20
CA GLU A 239 37.35 38.13 26.61
C GLU A 239 38.43 38.16 25.54
N ALA A 240 39.52 37.41 25.70
CA ALA A 240 40.61 37.29 24.69
C ALA A 240 40.13 36.77 23.33
N TYR A 241 39.08 35.92 23.31
CA TYR A 241 38.47 35.43 22.08
C TYR A 241 37.46 36.43 21.48
N THR A 242 36.72 37.15 22.34
CA THR A 242 35.66 38.05 21.88
C THR A 242 36.18 39.45 21.48
N ALA A 243 37.37 39.86 21.98
CA ALA A 243 37.91 41.17 21.74
C ALA A 243 38.44 41.38 20.30
N ASP A 244 39.02 40.35 19.70
CA ASP A 244 39.60 40.44 18.35
C ASP A 244 38.69 39.71 17.32
N PRO A 245 38.11 40.46 16.34
CA PRO A 245 37.30 39.87 15.29
C PRO A 245 38.01 38.76 14.48
N MET A 246 39.31 38.86 14.29
CA MET A 246 40.10 37.92 13.53
C MET A 246 40.26 36.58 14.27
N ILE A 247 40.55 36.63 15.58
CA ILE A 247 40.66 35.45 16.44
C ILE A 247 39.32 34.73 16.53
N ARG A 248 38.21 35.46 16.50
CA ARG A 248 36.87 34.92 16.53
C ARG A 248 36.46 34.28 15.21
N ALA A 249 36.71 34.95 14.08
CA ALA A 249 36.21 34.52 12.78
C ALA A 249 37.02 33.38 12.14
N LEU A 250 38.34 33.37 12.27
CA LEU A 250 39.19 32.39 11.59
C LEU A 250 38.86 30.92 11.94
N PRO A 251 38.69 30.56 13.23
CA PRO A 251 38.29 29.19 13.58
C PRO A 251 36.91 28.80 13.02
N LEU A 252 35.96 29.73 13.07
CA LEU A 252 34.60 29.51 12.55
C LEU A 252 34.59 29.28 11.03
N LEU A 253 35.34 30.11 10.30
CA LEU A 253 35.54 30.00 8.86
C LEU A 253 36.25 28.70 8.47
N ALA A 254 37.28 28.30 9.23
CA ALA A 254 38.01 27.06 8.97
C ALA A 254 37.08 25.83 9.17
N VAL A 255 36.28 25.80 10.22
CA VAL A 255 35.35 24.70 10.49
C VAL A 255 34.26 24.63 9.43
N GLU A 256 33.66 25.76 9.03
CA GLU A 256 32.67 25.80 7.95
C GLU A 256 33.28 25.32 6.61
N ALA A 257 34.48 25.75 6.27
CA ALA A 257 35.19 25.31 5.07
C ALA A 257 35.42 23.78 5.08
N ILE A 258 35.78 23.20 6.23
CA ILE A 258 35.90 21.74 6.39
C ILE A 258 34.58 21.04 6.13
N VAL A 259 33.46 21.56 6.67
CA VAL A 259 32.11 20.99 6.43
C VAL A 259 31.75 21.07 4.96
N CYS A 260 32.02 22.18 4.28
CA CYS A 260 31.82 22.35 2.85
C CYS A 260 32.70 21.37 2.03
N ALA A 261 33.95 21.15 2.43
CA ALA A 261 34.82 20.16 1.77
C ALA A 261 34.31 18.73 1.93
N ILE A 262 33.77 18.34 3.10
CA ILE A 262 33.13 17.06 3.30
C ILE A 262 31.87 16.96 2.43
N GLY A 263 31.11 18.03 2.28
CA GLY A 263 29.89 18.14 1.46
C GLY A 263 30.14 18.27 -0.05
N TRP A 264 31.40 18.26 -0.54
CA TRP A 264 31.75 18.51 -1.93
C TRP A 264 30.98 17.70 -2.95
N ARG A 265 30.67 16.44 -2.63
CA ARG A 265 29.87 15.57 -3.51
C ARG A 265 28.46 16.12 -3.80
N ILE A 266 27.84 16.80 -2.83
CA ILE A 266 26.54 17.46 -3.02
C ILE A 266 26.69 18.62 -3.99
N PHE A 267 27.70 19.46 -3.79
CA PHE A 267 27.97 20.62 -4.66
C PHE A 267 28.29 20.20 -6.09
N ALA A 268 29.14 19.18 -6.27
CA ALA A 268 29.46 18.64 -7.59
C ALA A 268 28.22 18.07 -8.32
N ARG A 269 27.31 17.40 -7.60
CA ARG A 269 26.07 16.92 -8.15
C ARG A 269 25.14 18.08 -8.51
N THR A 270 25.03 19.07 -7.65
CA THR A 270 24.24 20.29 -7.87
C THR A 270 24.70 21.04 -9.12
N ILE A 271 26.02 21.24 -9.29
CA ILE A 271 26.57 21.88 -10.49
C ILE A 271 26.23 21.07 -11.75
N ARG A 272 26.28 19.73 -11.67
CA ARG A 272 25.91 18.86 -12.80
C ARG A 272 24.43 19.00 -13.14
N SER A 273 23.56 19.01 -12.13
CA SER A 273 22.10 19.21 -12.30
C SER A 273 21.79 20.58 -12.89
N LEU A 274 22.49 21.62 -12.43
CA LEU A 274 22.34 22.98 -12.94
C LEU A 274 22.73 23.08 -14.42
N ARG A 275 23.81 22.39 -14.85
CA ARG A 275 24.21 22.30 -16.27
C ARG A 275 23.13 21.61 -17.13
N GLN A 276 22.28 20.78 -16.53
CA GLN A 276 21.11 20.14 -17.17
C GLN A 276 19.83 20.98 -17.07
N GLY A 277 19.91 22.23 -16.61
CA GLY A 277 18.76 23.12 -16.42
C GLY A 277 17.84 22.76 -15.25
N LYS A 278 18.31 21.89 -14.32
CA LYS A 278 17.52 21.46 -13.15
C LYS A 278 18.08 22.08 -11.88
N THR A 279 17.30 22.94 -11.23
CA THR A 279 17.63 23.49 -9.91
C THR A 279 17.20 22.51 -8.81
N THR A 280 18.07 22.32 -7.82
CA THR A 280 17.81 21.46 -6.65
C THR A 280 18.05 22.23 -5.36
N SER A 281 17.54 21.77 -4.21
CA SER A 281 17.80 22.38 -2.89
C SER A 281 19.31 22.51 -2.58
N GLY A 282 20.13 21.63 -3.14
CA GLY A 282 21.58 21.74 -3.05
C GLY A 282 22.16 23.04 -3.62
N PHE A 283 21.47 23.69 -4.58
CA PHE A 283 21.89 24.97 -5.13
C PHE A 283 21.77 26.11 -4.11
N LEU A 284 20.64 26.20 -3.41
CA LEU A 284 20.48 27.17 -2.32
C LEU A 284 21.45 26.90 -1.16
N THR A 285 21.68 25.61 -0.84
CA THR A 285 22.69 25.22 0.17
C THR A 285 24.10 25.66 -0.24
N MET A 286 24.48 25.45 -1.50
CA MET A 286 25.79 25.87 -2.02
C MET A 286 25.96 27.39 -1.97
N LEU A 287 24.93 28.13 -2.37
CA LEU A 287 24.96 29.58 -2.36
C LEU A 287 24.97 30.14 -0.94
N LEU A 288 24.17 29.55 -0.02
CA LEU A 288 24.21 29.93 1.40
C LEU A 288 25.62 29.74 1.98
N CYS A 289 26.26 28.60 1.77
CA CYS A 289 27.62 28.36 2.25
C CYS A 289 28.64 29.39 1.68
N LEU A 290 28.52 29.71 0.39
CA LEU A 290 29.40 30.69 -0.24
C LEU A 290 29.21 32.07 0.39
N VAL A 291 27.98 32.49 0.64
CA VAL A 291 27.69 33.82 1.22
C VAL A 291 28.04 33.87 2.71
N THR A 292 27.82 32.78 3.49
CA THR A 292 28.24 32.72 4.90
C THR A 292 29.73 32.68 5.07
N LEU A 293 30.47 31.97 4.23
CA LEU A 293 31.95 32.01 4.20
C LEU A 293 32.46 33.43 3.85
N LEU A 294 31.85 34.07 2.85
CA LEU A 294 32.18 35.43 2.47
C LEU A 294 31.92 36.42 3.62
N ASP A 295 30.74 36.35 4.25
CA ASP A 295 30.38 37.21 5.39
C ASP A 295 31.34 37.02 6.58
N THR A 296 31.66 35.76 6.91
CA THR A 296 32.62 35.43 7.98
C THR A 296 34.02 35.97 7.67
N ALA A 297 34.46 35.90 6.41
CA ALA A 297 35.70 36.50 5.97
C ALA A 297 35.68 38.05 6.05
N LEU A 298 34.61 38.69 5.59
CA LEU A 298 34.42 40.13 5.71
C LEU A 298 34.38 40.56 7.18
N TYR A 299 33.80 39.79 8.07
CA TYR A 299 33.82 40.03 9.51
C TYR A 299 35.26 40.02 10.07
N ALA A 300 36.12 39.10 9.60
CA ALA A 300 37.51 39.02 10.04
C ALA A 300 38.35 40.24 9.63
N PHE A 301 38.14 40.75 8.40
CA PHE A 301 39.02 41.75 7.80
C PHE A 301 38.49 43.18 7.80
N LEU A 302 37.16 43.38 7.99
CA LEU A 302 36.52 44.70 7.97
C LEU A 302 35.99 45.11 9.35
N PRO A 303 36.64 46.04 10.08
CA PRO A 303 36.15 46.49 11.40
C PRO A 303 34.73 47.04 11.36
N ALA A 304 34.33 47.71 10.27
CA ALA A 304 33.00 48.24 10.07
C ALA A 304 31.94 47.13 10.04
N ARG A 305 32.29 45.95 9.53
CA ARG A 305 31.38 44.78 9.55
C ARG A 305 31.35 44.13 10.94
N ALA A 306 32.48 43.99 11.58
CA ALA A 306 32.61 43.34 12.88
C ALA A 306 31.88 44.05 14.00
N ALA A 307 31.69 45.37 13.92
CA ALA A 307 30.98 46.16 14.91
C ALA A 307 29.44 45.98 14.92
N LEU A 308 28.87 45.38 13.86
CA LEU A 308 27.40 45.41 13.67
C LEU A 308 26.69 44.12 14.13
N SER A 309 27.15 42.93 13.74
CA SER A 309 26.51 41.69 14.08
C SER A 309 27.49 40.49 13.96
N LEU A 310 27.15 39.38 14.63
CA LEU A 310 27.94 38.16 14.61
C LEU A 310 27.83 37.40 13.25
N PRO A 311 28.89 36.73 12.80
CA PRO A 311 28.88 35.94 11.58
C PRO A 311 28.03 34.67 11.77
N LEU A 312 27.49 34.09 10.67
CA LEU A 312 26.52 33.02 10.65
C LEU A 312 27.00 31.68 10.06
N PRO A 313 28.25 31.22 10.30
CA PRO A 313 28.80 30.00 9.70
C PRO A 313 28.00 28.74 10.09
N VAL A 314 27.36 28.76 11.25
CA VAL A 314 26.50 27.63 11.73
C VAL A 314 25.34 27.33 10.79
N LEU A 315 24.77 28.33 10.10
CA LEU A 315 23.67 28.13 9.16
C LEU A 315 24.11 27.43 7.88
N GLY A 316 25.25 27.85 7.33
CA GLY A 316 25.87 27.18 6.17
C GLY A 316 26.20 25.72 6.49
N ALA A 317 26.92 25.47 7.58
CA ALA A 317 27.29 24.14 8.02
C ALA A 317 26.10 23.24 8.30
N MET A 318 25.05 23.74 8.98
CA MET A 318 23.83 23.00 9.26
C MET A 318 23.06 22.63 7.97
N SER A 319 23.04 23.55 6.99
CA SER A 319 22.43 23.29 5.68
C SER A 319 23.15 22.15 4.93
N VAL A 320 24.48 22.13 4.94
CA VAL A 320 25.27 21.01 4.36
C VAL A 320 25.00 19.72 5.11
N TYR A 321 24.97 19.74 6.44
CA TYR A 321 24.66 18.55 7.23
C TYR A 321 23.28 17.99 6.92
N CYS A 322 22.25 18.84 6.82
CA CYS A 322 20.90 18.43 6.46
C CYS A 322 20.82 17.89 5.02
N ALA A 323 21.58 18.46 4.09
CA ALA A 323 21.69 17.94 2.73
C ALA A 323 22.34 16.54 2.69
N LEU A 324 23.43 16.32 3.45
CA LEU A 324 24.04 14.99 3.62
C LEU A 324 23.11 14.00 4.33
N LEU A 325 22.32 14.46 5.29
CA LEU A 325 21.31 13.65 5.97
C LEU A 325 20.22 13.21 4.99
N GLY A 326 19.66 14.13 4.20
CA GLY A 326 18.67 13.82 3.16
C GLY A 326 19.18 12.81 2.14
N GLU A 327 20.41 12.99 1.64
CA GLU A 327 21.04 12.03 0.72
C GLU A 327 21.23 10.65 1.38
N SER A 328 21.68 10.61 2.62
CA SER A 328 21.81 9.36 3.38
C SER A 328 20.48 8.64 3.55
N LEU A 329 19.38 9.39 3.83
CA LEU A 329 18.04 8.83 3.96
C LEU A 329 17.54 8.28 2.62
N ARG A 330 17.73 9.01 1.53
CA ARG A 330 17.37 8.56 0.18
C ARG A 330 18.08 7.26 -0.19
N LEU A 331 19.40 7.21 0.04
CA LEU A 331 20.20 6.02 -0.24
C LEU A 331 19.80 4.82 0.64
N HIS A 332 19.38 5.04 1.90
CA HIS A 332 18.83 3.97 2.73
C HIS A 332 17.53 3.41 2.15
N GLY A 333 16.60 4.28 1.72
CA GLY A 333 15.36 3.84 1.09
C GLY A 333 15.62 3.02 -0.18
N MET A 334 16.52 3.48 -1.05
CA MET A 334 16.90 2.73 -2.26
C MET A 334 17.62 1.42 -1.91
N TYR A 335 18.50 1.42 -0.92
CA TYR A 335 19.16 0.20 -0.46
C TYR A 335 18.16 -0.83 0.07
N ASP A 336 17.19 -0.42 0.88
CA ASP A 336 16.14 -1.33 1.38
C ASP A 336 15.28 -1.88 0.24
N THR A 337 14.94 -1.06 -0.75
CA THR A 337 14.23 -1.48 -1.97
C THR A 337 15.02 -2.53 -2.76
N PHE A 338 16.30 -2.24 -3.08
CA PHE A 338 17.11 -3.17 -3.87
C PHE A 338 17.56 -4.40 -3.09
N ARG A 339 17.68 -4.32 -1.77
CA ARG A 339 17.93 -5.47 -0.91
C ARG A 339 16.83 -6.53 -1.05
N ILE A 340 15.57 -6.11 -1.13
CA ILE A 340 14.46 -7.02 -1.35
C ILE A 340 14.42 -7.46 -2.81
N ALA A 341 14.56 -6.54 -3.75
CA ALA A 341 14.52 -6.86 -5.18
C ALA A 341 15.59 -7.88 -5.62
N ALA A 342 16.73 -7.94 -4.93
CA ALA A 342 17.84 -8.84 -5.24
C ALA A 342 17.74 -10.23 -4.58
N ILE A 343 16.74 -10.49 -3.71
CA ILE A 343 16.65 -11.77 -2.96
C ILE A 343 16.20 -12.95 -3.84
N GLY A 344 15.42 -12.72 -4.90
CA GLY A 344 14.64 -13.81 -5.39
C GLY A 344 14.73 -14.22 -6.84
N ASN A 345 14.47 -15.51 -7.05
CA ASN A 345 14.14 -16.09 -8.33
C ASN A 345 12.63 -15.96 -8.54
N ALA A 346 12.23 -15.28 -9.61
CA ALA A 346 10.86 -15.18 -10.09
C ALA A 346 9.84 -14.65 -9.06
N PRO A 347 10.02 -13.44 -8.55
CA PRO A 347 9.01 -12.81 -7.72
C PRO A 347 7.74 -12.54 -8.54
N TYR A 348 6.66 -12.29 -7.82
CA TYR A 348 5.52 -11.64 -8.45
C TYR A 348 5.87 -10.17 -8.74
N ILE A 349 5.48 -9.72 -9.93
CA ILE A 349 5.61 -8.32 -10.34
C ILE A 349 4.26 -7.62 -10.18
N VAL A 350 4.27 -6.33 -9.83
CA VAL A 350 3.09 -5.49 -9.88
C VAL A 350 3.20 -4.57 -11.10
N THR A 351 2.26 -4.73 -12.01
CA THR A 351 2.10 -3.93 -13.23
C THR A 351 0.88 -3.03 -13.11
N VAL A 352 0.75 -2.04 -13.96
CA VAL A 352 -0.43 -1.17 -14.04
C VAL A 352 -1.04 -1.34 -15.42
N THR A 353 -2.30 -1.70 -15.45
CA THR A 353 -3.12 -1.85 -16.66
C THR A 353 -4.28 -0.85 -16.63
N ALA A 354 -5.05 -0.74 -17.71
CA ALA A 354 -6.25 0.09 -17.75
C ALA A 354 -7.24 -0.26 -16.62
N GLY A 355 -7.36 -1.55 -16.29
CA GLY A 355 -8.24 -2.05 -15.21
C GLY A 355 -7.73 -1.85 -13.79
N GLY A 356 -6.48 -1.43 -13.60
CA GLY A 356 -5.93 -1.24 -12.27
C GLY A 356 -4.52 -1.79 -12.07
N ALA A 357 -4.06 -1.79 -10.82
CA ALA A 357 -2.83 -2.48 -10.45
C ALA A 357 -3.08 -3.99 -10.49
N ALA A 358 -2.18 -4.75 -11.15
CA ALA A 358 -2.27 -6.20 -11.31
C ALA A 358 -1.02 -6.88 -10.75
N LYS A 359 -1.21 -7.96 -10.00
CA LYS A 359 -0.13 -8.86 -9.58
C LYS A 359 0.04 -9.94 -10.64
N ARG A 360 1.24 -10.05 -11.21
CA ARG A 360 1.56 -10.99 -12.26
C ARG A 360 2.84 -11.78 -11.96
N VAL A 361 3.00 -12.93 -12.58
CA VAL A 361 4.27 -13.67 -12.57
C VAL A 361 5.13 -13.15 -13.71
N GLY A 362 6.35 -12.72 -13.44
CA GLY A 362 7.22 -12.17 -14.48
C GLY A 362 8.64 -11.92 -14.01
N LEU A 363 9.49 -11.55 -14.96
CA LEU A 363 10.88 -11.19 -14.68
C LEU A 363 10.97 -9.74 -14.18
N PRO A 364 11.92 -9.41 -13.30
CA PRO A 364 12.10 -8.06 -12.76
C PRO A 364 12.76 -7.07 -13.73
N GLY A 365 12.85 -7.41 -15.04
CA GLY A 365 13.42 -6.53 -16.08
C GLY A 365 12.70 -5.19 -16.14
N GLY A 366 13.42 -4.08 -16.29
CA GLY A 366 12.86 -2.73 -16.27
C GLY A 366 12.69 -2.11 -14.87
N PHE A 367 12.84 -2.89 -13.78
CA PHE A 367 12.68 -2.40 -12.41
C PHE A 367 13.73 -1.36 -12.02
N SER A 368 15.01 -1.60 -12.33
CA SER A 368 16.09 -0.67 -12.01
C SER A 368 15.94 0.67 -12.74
N ASN A 369 15.54 0.65 -14.00
CA ASN A 369 15.29 1.86 -14.78
C ASN A 369 14.09 2.63 -14.22
N SER A 370 13.01 1.96 -13.86
CA SER A 370 11.86 2.57 -13.19
C SER A 370 12.23 3.20 -11.86
N ALA A 371 13.05 2.53 -11.04
CA ALA A 371 13.49 3.01 -9.74
C ALA A 371 14.44 4.24 -9.81
N ARG A 372 15.20 4.36 -10.89
CA ARG A 372 16.12 5.49 -11.15
C ARG A 372 15.45 6.67 -11.85
N ALA A 373 14.26 6.50 -12.36
CA ALA A 373 13.52 7.55 -13.05
C ALA A 373 13.31 8.78 -12.15
N ASN A 374 13.19 9.94 -12.79
CA ASN A 374 13.08 11.22 -12.08
C ASN A 374 11.88 11.25 -11.14
N ASP A 375 12.12 11.73 -9.92
CA ASP A 375 11.10 12.01 -8.94
C ASP A 375 10.17 13.14 -9.43
N PRO A 376 8.86 12.92 -9.55
CA PRO A 376 7.92 13.96 -9.99
C PRO A 376 7.88 15.18 -9.07
N TYR A 377 8.26 15.03 -7.80
CA TYR A 377 8.30 16.13 -6.84
C TYR A 377 9.53 17.02 -7.00
N SER A 378 10.61 16.49 -7.58
CA SER A 378 11.80 17.28 -7.93
C SER A 378 11.50 18.38 -8.96
N ARG A 379 10.47 18.17 -9.79
CA ARG A 379 9.99 19.17 -10.76
C ARG A 379 9.49 20.45 -10.08
N TRP A 380 8.75 20.32 -8.99
CA TRP A 380 8.28 21.47 -8.20
C TRP A 380 9.45 22.26 -7.60
N GLN A 381 10.47 21.56 -7.09
CA GLN A 381 11.68 22.21 -6.59
C GLN A 381 12.39 22.99 -7.70
N SER A 382 12.51 22.42 -8.89
CA SER A 382 13.18 23.08 -10.02
C SER A 382 12.49 24.38 -10.46
N VAL A 383 11.18 24.51 -10.28
CA VAL A 383 10.41 25.71 -10.64
C VAL A 383 10.41 26.74 -9.51
N LEU A 384 10.20 26.31 -8.25
CA LEU A 384 9.99 27.23 -7.14
C LEU A 384 11.30 27.72 -6.50
N LEU A 385 12.36 26.93 -6.46
CA LEU A 385 13.62 27.34 -5.83
C LEU A 385 14.27 28.57 -6.49
N PRO A 386 14.26 28.77 -7.82
CA PRO A 386 14.71 30.02 -8.42
C PRO A 386 13.92 31.24 -7.96
N VAL A 387 12.60 31.10 -7.74
CA VAL A 387 11.75 32.18 -7.24
C VAL A 387 12.17 32.56 -5.83
N PHE A 388 12.38 31.56 -4.95
CA PHE A 388 12.88 31.80 -3.58
C PHE A 388 14.27 32.42 -3.56
N LEU A 389 15.14 32.03 -4.47
CA LEU A 389 16.44 32.65 -4.63
C LEU A 389 16.32 34.12 -5.01
N ALA A 390 15.52 34.43 -6.03
CA ALA A 390 15.29 35.81 -6.45
C ALA A 390 14.69 36.66 -5.31
N ALA A 391 13.72 36.13 -4.59
CA ALA A 391 13.14 36.78 -3.43
C ALA A 391 14.15 37.04 -2.32
N ALA A 392 15.00 36.04 -2.00
CA ALA A 392 16.05 36.18 -0.99
C ALA A 392 17.07 37.28 -1.34
N VAL A 393 17.46 37.35 -2.61
CA VAL A 393 18.38 38.38 -3.09
C VAL A 393 17.74 39.76 -3.03
N VAL A 394 16.52 39.91 -3.55
CA VAL A 394 15.80 41.18 -3.54
C VAL A 394 15.58 41.68 -2.11
N PHE A 395 15.10 40.83 -1.22
CA PHE A 395 14.82 41.19 0.17
C PHE A 395 16.12 41.51 0.94
N GLY A 396 17.19 40.77 0.72
CA GLY A 396 18.50 41.06 1.32
C GLY A 396 19.06 42.41 0.91
N VAL A 397 18.92 42.76 -0.38
CA VAL A 397 19.34 44.06 -0.89
C VAL A 397 18.44 45.17 -0.35
N LEU A 398 17.12 45.01 -0.37
CA LEU A 398 16.15 45.99 0.15
C LEU A 398 16.40 46.28 1.64
N SER A 399 16.60 45.27 2.47
CA SER A 399 16.93 45.43 3.90
C SER A 399 18.24 46.22 4.10
N THR A 400 19.23 45.98 3.24
CA THR A 400 20.52 46.72 3.33
C THR A 400 20.38 48.19 2.93
N LEU A 401 19.59 48.47 1.90
CA LEU A 401 19.34 49.83 1.44
C LEU A 401 18.56 50.66 2.46
N GLU A 402 17.51 50.05 3.09
CA GLU A 402 16.68 50.75 4.11
C GLU A 402 17.49 51.06 5.36
N THR A 403 18.27 50.13 5.86
CA THR A 403 19.08 50.31 7.07
C THR A 403 20.37 51.13 6.79
N LYS A 404 20.69 51.41 5.52
CA LYS A 404 21.87 52.16 5.09
C LYS A 404 23.20 51.55 5.59
N GLN A 405 23.18 50.24 5.91
CA GLN A 405 24.35 49.52 6.43
C GLN A 405 24.97 48.60 5.37
N ASN A 406 25.63 49.16 4.37
CA ASN A 406 26.19 48.40 3.24
C ASN A 406 27.15 47.28 3.68
N ALA A 407 27.80 47.42 4.85
CA ALA A 407 28.66 46.36 5.40
C ALA A 407 27.90 45.07 5.79
N LEU A 408 26.58 45.14 5.97
CA LEU A 408 25.71 43.96 6.29
C LEU A 408 25.11 43.28 5.07
N LEU A 409 25.44 43.67 3.86
CA LEU A 409 24.84 43.07 2.66
C LEU A 409 25.00 41.52 2.64
N ALA A 410 26.22 41.03 2.85
CA ALA A 410 26.47 39.58 2.86
C ALA A 410 25.73 38.87 4.02
N TRP A 411 25.68 39.53 5.17
CA TRP A 411 24.94 39.02 6.33
C TRP A 411 23.42 38.94 6.08
N ASN A 412 22.82 40.03 5.57
CA ASN A 412 21.41 40.05 5.22
C ASN A 412 21.06 38.97 4.17
N LEU A 413 21.95 38.82 3.16
CA LEU A 413 21.80 37.73 2.17
C LEU A 413 21.88 36.35 2.82
N SER A 414 22.81 36.16 3.80
CA SER A 414 22.94 34.88 4.53
C SER A 414 21.63 34.56 5.30
N VAL A 415 21.03 35.53 5.97
CA VAL A 415 19.78 35.38 6.70
C VAL A 415 18.62 35.05 5.74
N MET A 416 18.51 35.78 4.62
CA MET A 416 17.47 35.54 3.62
C MET A 416 17.61 34.15 2.97
N LEU A 417 18.82 33.77 2.57
CA LEU A 417 19.10 32.47 1.98
C LEU A 417 18.85 31.32 2.96
N ALA A 418 19.23 31.48 4.24
CA ALA A 418 18.95 30.47 5.27
C ALA A 418 17.45 30.29 5.53
N SER A 419 16.68 31.39 5.52
CA SER A 419 15.23 31.38 5.70
C SER A 419 14.51 30.80 4.48
N ALA A 420 15.00 31.06 3.26
CA ALA A 420 14.47 30.52 2.01
C ALA A 420 14.86 29.05 1.81
N ASN A 421 16.05 28.65 2.26
CA ASN A 421 16.55 27.28 2.17
C ASN A 421 16.27 26.51 3.45
N LEU A 422 15.01 26.16 3.71
CA LEU A 422 14.67 25.37 4.89
C LEU A 422 15.46 24.06 4.95
N LEU A 423 15.94 23.73 6.15
CA LEU A 423 16.70 22.50 6.43
C LEU A 423 15.90 21.22 6.13
N ALA A 424 14.56 21.32 6.02
CA ALA A 424 13.70 20.23 5.65
C ALA A 424 13.77 19.84 4.16
N PHE A 425 14.08 20.75 3.23
CA PHE A 425 14.00 20.49 1.79
C PHE A 425 14.71 19.19 1.31
N PRO A 426 15.93 18.88 1.77
CA PRO A 426 16.58 17.63 1.37
C PRO A 426 15.91 16.38 1.91
N MET A 427 15.04 16.51 2.93
CA MET A 427 14.43 15.38 3.66
C MET A 427 12.98 15.12 3.31
N VAL A 428 12.25 16.09 2.71
CA VAL A 428 10.79 16.00 2.45
C VAL A 428 10.38 14.81 1.59
N CYS A 429 11.22 14.39 0.64
CA CYS A 429 11.01 13.18 -0.16
C CYS A 429 11.81 11.99 0.37
N ALA A 430 13.03 12.23 0.85
CA ALA A 430 13.93 11.17 1.27
C ALA A 430 13.47 10.40 2.52
N LEU A 431 12.85 11.09 3.48
CA LEU A 431 12.38 10.48 4.72
C LEU A 431 11.13 9.60 4.52
N PRO A 432 10.07 10.04 3.79
CA PRO A 432 8.97 9.16 3.42
C PRO A 432 9.44 7.93 2.63
N LEU A 433 10.34 8.11 1.64
CA LEU A 433 10.89 7.01 0.86
C LEU A 433 11.57 5.97 1.77
N LYS A 434 12.45 6.40 2.67
CA LYS A 434 13.11 5.49 3.61
C LYS A 434 12.11 4.74 4.49
N ARG A 435 11.12 5.45 5.04
CA ARG A 435 10.16 4.86 5.97
C ARG A 435 9.27 3.82 5.28
N ILE A 436 8.72 4.18 4.12
CA ILE A 436 7.87 3.27 3.34
C ILE A 436 8.69 2.09 2.81
N ALA A 437 9.89 2.31 2.25
CA ALA A 437 10.73 1.22 1.80
C ALA A 437 11.10 0.25 2.93
N ALA A 438 11.42 0.76 4.13
CA ALA A 438 11.71 -0.08 5.29
C ALA A 438 10.48 -0.87 5.78
N ARG A 439 9.26 -0.32 5.65
CA ARG A 439 8.02 -1.03 5.96
C ARG A 439 7.74 -2.12 4.93
N LEU A 440 7.80 -1.78 3.64
CA LEU A 440 7.60 -2.73 2.54
C LEU A 440 8.64 -3.87 2.56
N ALA A 441 9.88 -3.57 2.97
CA ALA A 441 10.91 -4.60 3.12
C ALA A 441 10.54 -5.67 4.18
N LYS A 442 9.77 -5.32 5.21
CA LYS A 442 9.28 -6.30 6.22
C LYS A 442 8.23 -7.24 5.64
N SER A 443 7.38 -6.77 4.72
CA SER A 443 6.41 -7.59 4.01
C SER A 443 7.02 -8.36 2.82
N GLY A 444 8.33 -8.22 2.58
CA GLY A 444 9.00 -8.83 1.44
C GLY A 444 8.65 -8.17 0.10
N SER A 445 8.38 -6.88 0.12
CA SER A 445 7.93 -6.12 -1.05
C SER A 445 8.90 -4.98 -1.38
N ALA A 446 9.01 -4.62 -2.66
CA ALA A 446 9.83 -3.51 -3.12
C ALA A 446 9.09 -2.71 -4.20
N VAL A 447 9.06 -1.39 -4.07
CA VAL A 447 8.47 -0.48 -5.07
C VAL A 447 9.59 0.23 -5.82
N ALA A 448 9.46 0.39 -7.14
CA ALA A 448 10.45 1.06 -7.99
C ALA A 448 10.48 2.58 -7.75
N GLY A 449 10.93 3.00 -6.58
CA GLY A 449 11.08 4.39 -6.18
C GLY A 449 9.78 5.20 -6.28
N PHE A 450 9.92 6.51 -6.54
CA PHE A 450 8.76 7.39 -6.72
C PHE A 450 8.02 7.16 -8.05
N SER A 451 8.73 6.78 -9.11
CA SER A 451 8.13 6.52 -10.42
C SER A 451 7.17 5.33 -10.35
N GLY A 452 7.63 4.20 -9.78
CA GLY A 452 6.77 3.03 -9.57
C GLY A 452 5.60 3.33 -8.62
N ALA A 453 5.87 4.07 -7.54
CA ALA A 453 4.82 4.47 -6.61
C ALA A 453 3.77 5.39 -7.27
N ASP A 454 4.17 6.32 -8.13
CA ASP A 454 3.23 7.22 -8.83
C ASP A 454 2.40 6.48 -9.87
N ALA A 455 2.98 5.53 -10.58
CA ALA A 455 2.25 4.68 -11.51
C ALA A 455 1.16 3.87 -10.77
N ILE A 456 1.53 3.17 -9.70
CA ILE A 456 0.59 2.37 -8.89
C ILE A 456 -0.48 3.26 -8.24
N ARG A 457 -0.13 4.45 -7.72
CA ARG A 457 -1.06 5.38 -7.08
C ARG A 457 -2.14 5.90 -8.03
N ARG A 458 -1.84 6.08 -9.32
CA ARG A 458 -2.81 6.57 -10.32
C ARG A 458 -3.96 5.60 -10.50
N SER A 459 -3.72 4.31 -10.30
CA SER A 459 -4.73 3.29 -10.28
C SER A 459 -5.53 3.36 -8.98
N ASN A 460 -6.85 3.55 -9.06
CA ASN A 460 -7.75 3.49 -7.92
C ASN A 460 -8.33 2.07 -7.72
N CYS A 461 -7.95 1.13 -8.57
CA CYS A 461 -8.43 -0.25 -8.57
C CYS A 461 -7.26 -1.22 -8.34
N VAL A 462 -7.56 -2.35 -7.75
CA VAL A 462 -6.64 -3.46 -7.53
C VAL A 462 -7.26 -4.74 -8.06
N ILE A 463 -6.54 -5.44 -8.94
CA ILE A 463 -7.01 -6.67 -9.57
C ILE A 463 -6.64 -7.83 -8.64
N LEU A 464 -7.66 -8.59 -8.22
CA LEU A 464 -7.52 -9.71 -7.29
C LEU A 464 -7.90 -11.01 -7.98
N THR A 465 -7.01 -12.00 -7.89
CA THR A 465 -7.21 -13.37 -8.40
C THR A 465 -7.70 -14.30 -7.29
N ASP A 466 -8.09 -15.52 -7.64
CA ASP A 466 -8.51 -16.56 -6.69
C ASP A 466 -7.50 -16.77 -5.56
N GLY A 467 -6.19 -16.87 -5.91
CA GLY A 467 -5.12 -17.11 -4.96
C GLY A 467 -4.82 -15.94 -4.03
N ASP A 468 -5.23 -14.72 -4.40
CA ASP A 468 -5.11 -13.55 -3.53
C ASP A 468 -6.17 -13.55 -2.43
N LEU A 469 -7.39 -13.97 -2.78
CA LEU A 469 -8.54 -13.99 -1.88
C LEU A 469 -8.55 -15.23 -0.99
N PHE A 470 -8.23 -16.38 -1.58
CA PHE A 470 -8.19 -17.65 -0.88
C PHE A 470 -6.85 -18.35 -1.17
N PRO A 471 -5.80 -18.00 -0.41
CA PRO A 471 -4.47 -18.60 -0.59
C PRO A 471 -4.49 -20.10 -0.34
N PRO A 472 -3.44 -20.82 -0.78
CA PRO A 472 -3.34 -22.27 -0.60
C PRO A 472 -3.56 -22.71 0.86
N GLY A 473 -4.39 -23.71 1.06
CA GLY A 473 -4.77 -24.22 2.39
C GLY A 473 -6.03 -23.60 2.98
N THR A 474 -6.55 -22.49 2.44
CA THR A 474 -7.81 -21.88 2.90
C THR A 474 -9.05 -22.42 2.19
N VAL A 475 -8.85 -23.15 1.09
CA VAL A 475 -9.91 -23.87 0.39
C VAL A 475 -9.78 -25.34 0.70
N THR A 476 -10.82 -25.94 1.27
CA THR A 476 -10.81 -27.34 1.70
C THR A 476 -12.01 -28.08 1.13
N LEU A 477 -11.85 -29.38 0.90
CA LEU A 477 -12.94 -30.27 0.51
C LEU A 477 -13.66 -30.78 1.77
N GLY A 478 -14.95 -30.45 1.90
CA GLY A 478 -15.79 -30.91 3.02
C GLY A 478 -16.38 -32.29 2.79
N GLY A 479 -16.55 -32.68 1.53
CA GLY A 479 -17.08 -34.00 1.16
C GLY A 479 -17.20 -34.20 -0.33
N LEU A 480 -17.25 -35.46 -0.75
CA LEU A 480 -17.45 -35.91 -2.12
C LEU A 480 -18.65 -36.86 -2.18
N LYS A 481 -19.56 -36.62 -3.08
CA LYS A 481 -20.65 -37.54 -3.40
C LYS A 481 -20.58 -37.94 -4.86
N VAL A 482 -20.43 -39.24 -5.12
CA VAL A 482 -20.32 -39.81 -6.46
C VAL A 482 -21.64 -40.51 -6.81
N PHE A 483 -22.05 -40.44 -8.07
CA PHE A 483 -23.28 -41.04 -8.60
C PHE A 483 -22.92 -41.94 -9.79
N GLY A 484 -23.06 -43.27 -9.59
CA GLY A 484 -23.02 -44.24 -10.66
C GLY A 484 -21.66 -44.50 -11.35
N GLU A 485 -20.60 -43.79 -10.99
CA GLU A 485 -19.27 -43.92 -11.60
C GLU A 485 -18.20 -44.35 -10.58
N GLU A 486 -17.04 -44.76 -11.06
CA GLU A 486 -15.90 -45.09 -10.23
C GLU A 486 -15.23 -43.84 -9.67
N SER A 487 -14.88 -43.82 -8.37
CA SER A 487 -14.32 -42.66 -7.70
C SER A 487 -13.02 -42.16 -8.33
N GLY A 488 -12.17 -43.09 -8.81
CA GLY A 488 -10.90 -42.74 -9.49
C GLY A 488 -11.12 -41.93 -10.78
N LYS A 489 -12.05 -42.36 -11.65
CA LYS A 489 -12.43 -41.63 -12.89
C LYS A 489 -12.95 -40.23 -12.54
N VAL A 490 -13.82 -40.14 -11.53
CA VAL A 490 -14.43 -38.86 -11.09
C VAL A 490 -13.36 -37.90 -10.60
N ILE A 491 -12.42 -38.35 -9.77
CA ILE A 491 -11.33 -37.53 -9.23
C ILE A 491 -10.37 -37.09 -10.35
N SER A 492 -10.03 -38.00 -11.27
CA SER A 492 -9.17 -37.70 -12.44
C SER A 492 -9.80 -36.61 -13.32
N TYR A 493 -11.09 -36.75 -13.69
CA TYR A 493 -11.79 -35.79 -14.52
C TYR A 493 -11.96 -34.44 -13.80
N ALA A 494 -12.31 -34.43 -12.52
CA ALA A 494 -12.44 -33.20 -11.74
C ALA A 494 -11.10 -32.47 -11.61
N ALA A 495 -9.99 -33.17 -11.36
CA ALA A 495 -8.66 -32.58 -11.27
C ALA A 495 -8.19 -32.03 -12.62
N THR A 496 -8.47 -32.76 -13.71
CA THR A 496 -8.18 -32.32 -15.08
C THR A 496 -8.90 -31.03 -15.42
N MET A 497 -10.22 -30.94 -15.17
CA MET A 497 -11.03 -29.76 -15.44
C MET A 497 -10.69 -28.58 -14.52
N ALA A 498 -10.41 -28.83 -13.23
CA ALA A 498 -9.96 -27.80 -12.30
C ALA A 498 -8.60 -27.22 -12.71
N HIS A 499 -7.70 -28.05 -13.23
CA HIS A 499 -6.41 -27.60 -13.76
C HIS A 499 -6.58 -26.79 -15.05
N ALA A 500 -7.40 -27.27 -15.98
CA ALA A 500 -7.70 -26.57 -17.23
C ALA A 500 -8.37 -25.21 -17.00
N SER A 501 -9.15 -25.06 -15.93
CA SER A 501 -9.74 -23.77 -15.54
C SER A 501 -8.72 -22.76 -15.01
N GLU A 502 -7.51 -23.20 -14.64
CA GLU A 502 -6.49 -22.41 -13.94
C GLU A 502 -7.04 -21.65 -12.71
N SER A 503 -8.12 -22.14 -12.12
CA SER A 503 -8.74 -21.54 -10.92
C SER A 503 -7.97 -21.89 -9.65
N GLY A 504 -8.27 -21.19 -8.55
CA GLY A 504 -7.72 -21.50 -7.23
C GLY A 504 -8.01 -22.92 -6.72
N LEU A 505 -9.00 -23.59 -7.31
CA LEU A 505 -9.36 -24.97 -7.01
C LEU A 505 -8.34 -26.02 -7.52
N SER A 506 -7.51 -25.68 -8.50
CA SER A 506 -6.56 -26.62 -9.12
C SER A 506 -5.71 -27.34 -8.07
N ARG A 507 -5.13 -26.61 -7.10
CA ARG A 507 -4.30 -27.21 -6.03
C ARG A 507 -5.09 -28.16 -5.12
N LEU A 508 -6.36 -27.86 -4.84
CA LEU A 508 -7.22 -28.72 -4.02
C LEU A 508 -7.44 -30.07 -4.72
N PHE A 509 -7.81 -30.02 -6.00
CA PHE A 509 -8.07 -31.22 -6.79
C PHE A 509 -6.80 -31.99 -7.15
N ASP A 510 -5.66 -31.32 -7.35
CA ASP A 510 -4.35 -31.96 -7.51
C ASP A 510 -3.94 -32.76 -6.29
N ASN A 511 -4.15 -32.19 -5.08
CA ASN A 511 -3.91 -32.89 -3.82
C ASN A 511 -4.84 -34.11 -3.66
N LEU A 512 -6.11 -33.99 -4.06
CA LEU A 512 -7.07 -35.08 -4.04
C LEU A 512 -6.64 -36.20 -5.01
N LEU A 513 -6.26 -35.85 -6.23
CA LEU A 513 -5.75 -36.78 -7.25
C LEU A 513 -4.50 -37.50 -6.77
N ALA A 514 -3.55 -36.79 -6.19
CA ALA A 514 -2.33 -37.37 -5.63
C ALA A 514 -2.62 -38.33 -4.47
N SER A 515 -3.65 -38.10 -3.67
CA SER A 515 -4.06 -39.00 -2.59
C SER A 515 -4.75 -40.29 -3.09
N ASP A 516 -5.39 -40.22 -4.26
CA ASP A 516 -6.04 -41.32 -4.91
C ASP A 516 -5.07 -42.15 -5.80
N GLY A 517 -3.88 -41.61 -6.09
CA GLY A 517 -2.87 -42.25 -6.96
C GLY A 517 -3.19 -42.17 -8.44
N GLY A 518 -4.14 -41.32 -8.84
CA GLY A 518 -4.57 -41.12 -10.22
C GLY A 518 -3.68 -40.17 -11.01
N PHE A 519 -3.97 -40.06 -12.31
CA PHE A 519 -3.28 -39.15 -13.23
C PHE A 519 -4.29 -38.19 -13.83
N ARG A 520 -3.81 -36.98 -14.25
CA ARG A 520 -4.62 -36.06 -15.05
C ARG A 520 -4.74 -36.61 -16.48
N GLU A 521 -5.94 -36.44 -17.01
CA GLU A 521 -6.24 -36.80 -18.40
C GLU A 521 -5.94 -35.61 -19.33
N GLN A 522 -5.93 -35.84 -20.63
CA GLN A 522 -5.89 -34.79 -21.63
C GLN A 522 -7.30 -34.23 -21.84
N VAL A 523 -7.44 -32.91 -21.82
CA VAL A 523 -8.68 -32.22 -22.13
C VAL A 523 -8.54 -31.44 -23.43
N GLU A 524 -9.53 -31.55 -24.29
CA GLU A 524 -9.64 -30.84 -25.56
C GLU A 524 -10.82 -29.85 -25.48
N ASP A 525 -10.80 -28.81 -26.34
CA ASP A 525 -11.89 -27.80 -26.49
C ASP A 525 -12.37 -27.21 -25.16
N VAL A 526 -11.46 -26.55 -24.44
CA VAL A 526 -11.79 -25.94 -23.14
C VAL A 526 -12.53 -24.63 -23.32
N ASP A 527 -13.79 -24.59 -22.91
CA ASP A 527 -14.67 -23.41 -22.94
C ASP A 527 -14.98 -22.90 -21.54
N PHE A 528 -14.91 -21.57 -21.36
CA PHE A 528 -15.32 -20.89 -20.12
C PHE A 528 -16.73 -20.31 -20.24
N TYR A 529 -17.48 -20.34 -19.17
CA TYR A 529 -18.87 -19.88 -19.13
C TYR A 529 -19.11 -18.85 -18.02
N GLU A 530 -19.87 -17.80 -18.35
CA GLU A 530 -20.15 -16.67 -17.46
C GLU A 530 -20.78 -17.10 -16.12
N GLU A 531 -21.56 -18.18 -16.13
CA GLU A 531 -22.23 -18.73 -14.95
C GLU A 531 -21.30 -19.43 -13.94
N GLY A 532 -20.01 -19.39 -14.19
CA GLY A 532 -19.00 -19.97 -13.31
C GLY A 532 -18.82 -21.46 -13.50
N GLY A 533 -18.51 -21.86 -14.71
CA GLY A 533 -18.18 -23.22 -15.08
C GLY A 533 -17.24 -23.28 -16.28
N VAL A 534 -16.67 -24.47 -16.46
CA VAL A 534 -15.77 -24.83 -17.57
C VAL A 534 -16.31 -26.10 -18.21
N GLY A 535 -16.28 -26.15 -19.53
CA GLY A 535 -16.56 -27.35 -20.33
C GLY A 535 -15.33 -27.78 -21.10
N GLY A 536 -15.27 -29.06 -21.44
CA GLY A 536 -14.20 -29.62 -22.28
C GLY A 536 -14.52 -31.06 -22.71
N ARG A 537 -13.66 -31.65 -23.53
CA ARG A 537 -13.78 -33.03 -23.90
C ARG A 537 -12.62 -33.87 -23.34
N ILE A 538 -12.98 -34.97 -22.68
CA ILE A 538 -12.00 -35.95 -22.15
C ILE A 538 -12.39 -37.30 -22.72
N HIS A 539 -11.50 -37.95 -23.44
CA HIS A 539 -11.74 -39.23 -24.14
C HIS A 539 -12.98 -39.24 -25.07
N GLY A 540 -13.33 -38.05 -25.64
CA GLY A 540 -14.49 -37.89 -26.49
C GLY A 540 -15.81 -37.65 -25.72
N GLU A 541 -15.84 -37.78 -24.37
CA GLU A 541 -16.98 -37.48 -23.50
C GLU A 541 -17.02 -35.96 -23.23
N THR A 542 -18.22 -35.36 -23.25
CA THR A 542 -18.37 -33.96 -22.92
C THR A 542 -18.42 -33.77 -21.39
N VAL A 543 -17.43 -33.13 -20.83
CA VAL A 543 -17.27 -32.92 -19.37
C VAL A 543 -17.57 -31.49 -19.01
N LEU A 544 -18.50 -31.26 -18.04
CA LEU A 544 -18.80 -29.95 -17.49
C LEU A 544 -18.41 -29.94 -16.00
N PHE A 545 -17.73 -28.86 -15.59
CA PHE A 545 -17.23 -28.66 -14.23
C PHE A 545 -17.54 -27.23 -13.77
N GLY A 546 -18.27 -27.05 -12.64
CA GLY A 546 -18.61 -25.71 -12.18
C GLY A 546 -19.75 -25.67 -11.14
N THR A 547 -20.35 -24.50 -11.02
CA THR A 547 -21.39 -24.21 -10.02
C THR A 547 -22.73 -24.88 -10.33
N ALA A 548 -23.61 -24.98 -9.32
CA ALA A 548 -24.98 -25.47 -9.49
C ALA A 548 -25.80 -24.62 -10.49
N GLY A 549 -25.54 -23.30 -10.51
CA GLY A 549 -26.20 -22.37 -11.45
C GLY A 549 -25.82 -22.67 -12.89
N PHE A 550 -24.54 -22.88 -13.15
CA PHE A 550 -23.99 -23.29 -14.44
C PHE A 550 -24.62 -24.63 -14.91
N MET A 551 -24.59 -25.65 -14.06
CA MET A 551 -25.14 -26.98 -14.41
C MET A 551 -26.62 -26.94 -14.81
N ARG A 552 -27.44 -26.21 -14.04
CA ARG A 552 -28.89 -26.05 -14.37
C ARG A 552 -29.07 -25.34 -15.72
N LYS A 553 -28.29 -24.33 -16.01
CA LYS A 553 -28.37 -23.58 -17.27
C LYS A 553 -27.96 -24.43 -18.48
N ARG A 554 -27.08 -25.43 -18.25
CA ARG A 554 -26.67 -26.44 -19.23
C ARG A 554 -27.61 -27.65 -19.31
N GLY A 555 -28.72 -27.64 -18.58
CA GLY A 555 -29.74 -28.70 -18.62
C GLY A 555 -29.39 -29.95 -17.83
N VAL A 556 -28.35 -29.92 -16.98
CA VAL A 556 -28.00 -31.04 -16.12
C VAL A 556 -29.03 -31.15 -14.97
N ASN A 557 -29.62 -32.32 -14.81
CA ASN A 557 -30.59 -32.56 -13.74
C ASN A 557 -29.87 -32.65 -12.38
N LEU A 558 -30.13 -31.69 -11.52
CA LEU A 558 -29.58 -31.69 -10.16
C LEU A 558 -30.66 -32.22 -9.17
N PRO A 559 -30.28 -33.06 -8.20
CA PRO A 559 -31.18 -33.48 -7.13
C PRO A 559 -31.77 -32.30 -6.37
N ARG A 560 -33.08 -32.32 -6.07
CA ARG A 560 -33.79 -31.18 -5.48
C ARG A 560 -33.30 -30.78 -4.08
N ASN A 561 -32.62 -31.67 -3.37
CA ASN A 561 -32.12 -31.46 -1.99
C ASN A 561 -30.65 -31.06 -1.90
N LEU A 562 -29.98 -30.76 -3.01
CA LEU A 562 -28.57 -30.30 -3.02
C LEU A 562 -28.53 -28.78 -2.97
N GLY A 563 -28.93 -28.17 -1.87
CA GLY A 563 -28.91 -26.72 -1.63
C GLY A 563 -27.52 -26.16 -1.28
N LEU A 564 -26.44 -26.74 -1.80
CA LEU A 564 -25.07 -26.29 -1.56
C LEU A 564 -24.85 -24.89 -2.18
N LYS A 565 -24.51 -23.91 -1.37
CA LYS A 565 -24.17 -22.54 -1.82
C LYS A 565 -22.74 -22.43 -2.37
N THR A 566 -21.85 -23.33 -1.97
CA THR A 566 -20.44 -23.40 -2.40
C THR A 566 -20.09 -24.84 -2.73
N GLY A 567 -20.61 -25.34 -3.84
CA GLY A 567 -20.36 -26.68 -4.37
C GLY A 567 -19.79 -26.62 -5.78
N VAL A 568 -18.99 -27.59 -6.12
CA VAL A 568 -18.53 -27.82 -7.48
C VAL A 568 -19.15 -29.13 -7.99
N PHE A 569 -19.71 -29.08 -9.16
CA PHE A 569 -20.45 -30.18 -9.78
C PHE A 569 -19.69 -30.66 -11.00
N LEU A 570 -19.67 -31.96 -11.20
CA LEU A 570 -19.06 -32.59 -12.38
C LEU A 570 -20.16 -33.39 -13.11
N SER A 571 -20.31 -33.13 -14.39
CA SER A 571 -21.19 -33.94 -15.25
C SER A 571 -20.44 -34.42 -16.47
N VAL A 572 -20.83 -35.61 -16.95
CA VAL A 572 -20.36 -36.23 -18.18
C VAL A 572 -21.55 -36.52 -19.07
N ASP A 573 -21.51 -36.09 -20.31
CA ASP A 573 -22.59 -36.23 -21.32
C ASP A 573 -23.96 -35.80 -20.80
N GLY A 574 -23.99 -34.70 -20.05
CA GLY A 574 -25.22 -34.12 -19.46
C GLY A 574 -25.74 -34.84 -18.21
N THR A 575 -25.06 -35.92 -17.75
CA THR A 575 -25.40 -36.66 -16.54
C THR A 575 -24.51 -36.20 -15.36
N LEU A 576 -25.13 -35.87 -14.22
CA LEU A 576 -24.37 -35.54 -13.00
C LEU A 576 -23.69 -36.78 -12.44
N ILE A 577 -22.35 -36.77 -12.37
CA ILE A 577 -21.57 -37.90 -11.84
C ILE A 577 -20.94 -37.63 -10.48
N ALA A 578 -20.74 -36.35 -10.12
CA ALA A 578 -20.21 -36.02 -8.79
C ALA A 578 -20.56 -34.61 -8.30
N VAL A 579 -20.57 -34.48 -6.96
CA VAL A 579 -20.70 -33.22 -6.25
C VAL A 579 -19.61 -33.12 -5.20
N PHE A 580 -18.86 -32.03 -5.25
CA PHE A 580 -17.80 -31.70 -4.32
C PHE A 580 -18.27 -30.54 -3.43
N ALA A 581 -18.35 -30.74 -2.13
CA ALA A 581 -18.61 -29.70 -1.17
C ALA A 581 -17.30 -28.95 -0.87
N VAL A 582 -17.19 -27.69 -1.29
CA VAL A 582 -15.98 -26.88 -1.11
C VAL A 582 -16.22 -25.85 -0.01
N LYS A 583 -15.33 -25.78 0.97
CA LYS A 583 -15.36 -24.81 2.05
C LYS A 583 -14.25 -23.77 1.86
N TYR A 584 -14.61 -22.49 1.89
CA TYR A 584 -13.72 -21.34 1.82
C TYR A 584 -13.54 -20.77 3.22
N MET A 585 -12.32 -20.81 3.75
CA MET A 585 -12.00 -20.26 5.07
C MET A 585 -11.35 -18.88 4.91
N PRO A 586 -11.83 -17.84 5.62
CA PRO A 586 -11.19 -16.53 5.59
C PRO A 586 -9.83 -16.60 6.29
N ALA A 587 -8.81 -15.98 5.69
CA ALA A 587 -7.50 -15.80 6.30
C ALA A 587 -7.38 -14.38 6.87
N GLU A 588 -6.86 -14.23 8.09
CA GLU A 588 -6.73 -12.93 8.78
C GLU A 588 -5.92 -11.89 7.99
N ASN A 589 -4.87 -12.34 7.31
CA ASN A 589 -4.04 -11.48 6.46
C ASN A 589 -4.79 -10.96 5.23
N VAL A 590 -5.72 -11.74 4.66
CA VAL A 590 -6.58 -11.33 3.56
C VAL A 590 -7.66 -10.37 4.06
N ASP A 591 -8.26 -10.68 5.20
CA ASP A 591 -9.27 -9.83 5.83
C ASP A 591 -8.70 -8.43 6.15
N TRP A 592 -7.54 -8.38 6.82
CA TRP A 592 -6.83 -7.14 7.06
C TRP A 592 -6.56 -6.36 5.77
N ALA A 593 -6.08 -7.04 4.71
CA ALA A 593 -5.74 -6.39 3.45
C ALA A 593 -6.98 -5.79 2.75
N LEU A 594 -8.10 -6.53 2.72
CA LEU A 594 -9.35 -6.04 2.14
C LEU A 594 -9.89 -4.82 2.90
N HIS A 595 -9.85 -4.85 4.25
CA HIS A 595 -10.25 -3.72 5.08
C HIS A 595 -9.35 -2.50 4.87
N ALA A 596 -8.04 -2.69 4.78
CA ALA A 596 -7.07 -1.62 4.54
C ALA A 596 -7.24 -0.97 3.15
N LEU A 597 -7.47 -1.78 2.11
CA LEU A 597 -7.79 -1.30 0.76
C LEU A 597 -9.09 -0.48 0.76
N HIS A 598 -10.15 -1.01 1.38
CA HIS A 598 -11.44 -0.32 1.50
C HIS A 598 -11.31 1.02 2.23
N HIS A 599 -10.64 1.05 3.40
CA HIS A 599 -10.38 2.28 4.16
C HIS A 599 -9.61 3.33 3.33
N SER A 600 -8.72 2.89 2.46
CA SER A 600 -7.94 3.74 1.56
C SER A 600 -8.67 4.12 0.27
N ARG A 601 -9.95 3.74 0.11
CA ARG A 601 -10.78 3.98 -1.08
C ARG A 601 -10.14 3.42 -2.35
N ILE A 602 -9.68 2.19 -2.28
CA ILE A 602 -9.18 1.41 -3.42
C ILE A 602 -10.21 0.33 -3.70
N THR A 603 -10.67 0.25 -4.93
CA THR A 603 -11.73 -0.67 -5.34
C THR A 603 -11.12 -2.01 -5.77
N PRO A 604 -11.48 -3.14 -5.14
CA PRO A 604 -11.11 -4.46 -5.63
C PRO A 604 -11.86 -4.80 -6.93
N VAL A 605 -11.14 -5.29 -7.93
CA VAL A 605 -11.67 -5.85 -9.17
C VAL A 605 -11.41 -7.34 -9.15
N LEU A 606 -12.45 -8.14 -9.20
CA LEU A 606 -12.37 -9.59 -9.08
C LEU A 606 -12.08 -10.24 -10.42
N ALA A 607 -10.81 -10.53 -10.70
CA ALA A 607 -10.36 -11.31 -11.85
C ALA A 607 -10.30 -12.80 -11.49
N VAL A 608 -11.41 -13.33 -10.96
CA VAL A 608 -11.52 -14.70 -10.45
C VAL A 608 -12.03 -15.66 -11.53
N ARG A 609 -11.47 -16.85 -11.55
CA ARG A 609 -11.88 -17.96 -12.44
C ARG A 609 -12.77 -18.96 -11.74
N ASP A 610 -12.73 -19.05 -10.41
CA ASP A 610 -13.64 -19.88 -9.62
C ASP A 610 -15.03 -19.21 -9.53
N GLY A 611 -16.03 -19.85 -10.13
CA GLY A 611 -17.41 -19.33 -10.14
C GLY A 611 -18.09 -19.25 -8.78
N ASN A 612 -17.52 -19.87 -7.74
CA ASN A 612 -18.03 -19.72 -6.37
C ASN A 612 -17.57 -18.41 -5.71
N ILE A 613 -16.47 -17.81 -6.18
CA ILE A 613 -15.94 -16.56 -5.62
C ILE A 613 -16.71 -15.38 -6.22
N THR A 614 -17.67 -14.90 -5.47
CA THR A 614 -18.55 -13.79 -5.84
C THR A 614 -18.46 -12.66 -4.81
N PRO A 615 -18.88 -11.42 -5.13
CA PRO A 615 -18.97 -10.35 -4.14
C PRO A 615 -19.80 -10.72 -2.91
N ALA A 616 -20.86 -11.54 -3.10
CA ALA A 616 -21.71 -12.04 -2.01
C ALA A 616 -20.95 -13.01 -1.08
N LEU A 617 -20.07 -13.87 -1.63
CA LEU A 617 -19.20 -14.73 -0.84
C LEU A 617 -18.21 -13.90 -0.01
N LEU A 618 -17.57 -12.89 -0.62
CA LEU A 618 -16.63 -12.02 0.08
C LEU A 618 -17.30 -11.25 1.22
N LYS A 619 -18.48 -10.68 0.98
CA LYS A 619 -19.27 -10.02 2.03
C LYS A 619 -19.58 -10.95 3.19
N ARG A 620 -19.94 -12.20 2.91
CA ARG A 620 -20.27 -13.19 3.94
C ARG A 620 -19.04 -13.66 4.73
N LYS A 621 -17.89 -13.83 4.08
CA LYS A 621 -16.68 -14.39 4.69
C LYS A 621 -15.79 -13.34 5.37
N PHE A 622 -15.71 -12.14 4.84
CA PHE A 622 -14.84 -11.08 5.33
C PHE A 622 -15.61 -9.90 5.97
N GLY A 623 -16.95 -9.93 6.00
CA GLY A 623 -17.75 -8.87 6.62
C GLY A 623 -17.61 -7.49 5.97
N THR A 624 -16.79 -7.37 4.95
CA THR A 624 -16.55 -6.12 4.25
C THR A 624 -17.70 -5.84 3.28
N ASP A 625 -18.29 -4.64 3.36
CA ASP A 625 -19.06 -4.04 2.27
C ASP A 625 -18.08 -3.67 1.13
N ALA A 626 -17.24 -4.62 0.74
CA ALA A 626 -16.35 -4.42 -0.36
C ALA A 626 -17.23 -4.19 -1.60
N ARG A 627 -17.22 -2.95 -2.09
CA ARG A 627 -17.72 -2.61 -3.43
C ARG A 627 -16.75 -3.23 -4.45
N ALA A 628 -16.67 -4.57 -4.42
CA ALA A 628 -15.84 -5.30 -5.35
C ALA A 628 -16.57 -5.29 -6.70
N VAL A 629 -15.85 -4.86 -7.73
CA VAL A 629 -16.32 -4.93 -9.12
C VAL A 629 -16.16 -6.37 -9.58
N TYR A 630 -17.21 -6.92 -10.20
CA TYR A 630 -17.22 -8.25 -10.80
C TYR A 630 -17.45 -8.13 -12.30
N PRO A 631 -16.38 -8.03 -13.11
CA PRO A 631 -16.47 -7.83 -14.55
C PRO A 631 -17.07 -9.02 -15.29
N LYS A 632 -17.40 -8.84 -16.57
CA LYS A 632 -17.79 -9.94 -17.48
C LYS A 632 -16.65 -10.96 -17.60
N LEU A 633 -16.96 -12.17 -18.02
CA LEU A 633 -16.01 -13.29 -18.07
C LEU A 633 -14.80 -12.98 -18.96
N SER A 634 -15.02 -12.42 -20.17
CA SER A 634 -13.93 -12.03 -21.07
C SER A 634 -12.91 -11.11 -20.39
N THR A 635 -13.40 -10.07 -19.73
CA THR A 635 -12.56 -9.13 -18.98
C THR A 635 -11.87 -9.81 -17.78
N ARG A 636 -12.58 -10.69 -17.03
CA ARG A 636 -11.97 -11.44 -15.92
C ARG A 636 -10.83 -12.33 -16.38
N LEU A 637 -10.99 -13.01 -17.52
CA LEU A 637 -9.97 -13.87 -18.10
C LEU A 637 -8.75 -13.04 -18.55
N ALA A 638 -8.97 -11.95 -19.29
CA ALA A 638 -7.89 -11.03 -19.71
C ALA A 638 -7.13 -10.43 -18.52
N LEU A 639 -7.84 -9.97 -17.48
CA LEU A 639 -7.24 -9.42 -16.27
C LEU A 639 -6.51 -10.47 -15.41
N SER A 640 -6.92 -11.75 -15.48
CA SER A 640 -6.29 -12.85 -14.75
C SER A 640 -5.07 -13.43 -15.45
N GLU A 641 -4.72 -12.98 -16.66
CA GLU A 641 -3.52 -13.41 -17.38
C GLU A 641 -2.25 -13.18 -16.56
N ARG A 642 -1.39 -14.20 -16.56
CA ARG A 642 -0.23 -14.26 -15.64
C ARG A 642 1.02 -13.58 -16.16
N GLY A 643 1.09 -13.16 -17.42
CA GLY A 643 2.31 -12.68 -18.08
C GLY A 643 2.29 -11.22 -18.49
N GLY A 644 3.49 -10.65 -18.62
CA GLY A 644 3.76 -9.39 -19.30
C GLY A 644 3.64 -8.10 -18.46
N GLY A 645 4.15 -6.99 -19.02
CA GLY A 645 4.08 -5.66 -18.47
C GLY A 645 5.33 -5.21 -17.71
N ARG A 646 5.48 -3.89 -17.58
CA ARG A 646 6.62 -3.27 -16.88
C ARG A 646 6.45 -3.40 -15.37
N PRO A 647 7.46 -3.90 -14.64
CA PRO A 647 7.37 -4.02 -13.19
C PRO A 647 7.52 -2.66 -12.49
N TYR A 648 6.50 -2.24 -11.77
CA TYR A 648 6.53 -1.06 -10.89
C TYR A 648 6.79 -1.43 -9.43
N ALA A 649 6.53 -2.69 -9.06
CA ALA A 649 6.92 -3.24 -7.77
C ALA A 649 7.19 -4.75 -7.89
N LEU A 650 7.92 -5.29 -6.91
CA LEU A 650 8.25 -6.71 -6.79
C LEU A 650 7.74 -7.23 -5.45
N LEU A 651 7.20 -8.45 -5.46
CA LEU A 651 6.70 -9.15 -4.29
C LEU A 651 7.44 -10.48 -4.17
N MET A 652 8.17 -10.68 -3.08
CA MET A 652 8.92 -11.92 -2.81
C MET A 652 8.09 -12.95 -2.07
N ARG A 653 6.90 -12.58 -1.62
CA ARG A 653 5.96 -13.45 -0.92
C ARG A 653 4.63 -13.50 -1.67
N GLU A 654 4.03 -14.68 -1.71
CA GLU A 654 2.68 -14.89 -2.25
C GLU A 654 1.64 -14.32 -1.27
N GLY A 655 0.46 -13.95 -1.80
CA GLY A 655 -0.70 -13.53 -1.02
C GLY A 655 -1.07 -12.06 -1.18
N LEU A 656 -2.23 -11.72 -0.62
CA LEU A 656 -2.82 -10.40 -0.76
C LEU A 656 -2.13 -9.35 0.12
N MET A 657 -1.62 -9.73 1.29
CA MET A 657 -1.02 -8.76 2.25
C MET A 657 0.17 -8.00 1.67
N PRO A 658 1.23 -8.66 1.09
CA PRO A 658 2.34 -7.94 0.47
C PRO A 658 1.89 -7.05 -0.70
N TYR A 659 0.91 -7.50 -1.46
CA TYR A 659 0.35 -6.75 -2.58
C TYR A 659 -0.42 -5.50 -2.11
N ALA A 660 -1.29 -5.64 -1.12
CA ALA A 660 -1.99 -4.51 -0.51
C ALA A 660 -1.02 -3.49 0.11
N GLU A 661 0.02 -3.95 0.82
CA GLU A 661 1.07 -3.09 1.36
C GLU A 661 1.78 -2.27 0.27
N VAL A 662 2.06 -2.84 -0.90
CA VAL A 662 2.64 -2.12 -2.04
C VAL A 662 1.70 -1.02 -2.53
N VAL A 663 0.42 -1.33 -2.73
CA VAL A 663 -0.57 -0.36 -3.25
C VAL A 663 -0.80 0.77 -2.24
N LEU A 664 -0.98 0.43 -0.96
CA LEU A 664 -1.15 1.38 0.13
C LEU A 664 0.10 2.22 0.37
N GLY A 665 1.27 1.57 0.39
CA GLY A 665 2.57 2.22 0.53
C GLY A 665 2.85 3.20 -0.59
N SER A 666 2.59 2.84 -1.83
CA SER A 666 2.72 3.72 -3.00
C SER A 666 1.83 4.96 -2.88
N LYS A 667 0.56 4.78 -2.52
CA LYS A 667 -0.38 5.88 -2.30
C LYS A 667 0.07 6.80 -1.18
N ARG A 668 0.54 6.23 -0.07
CA ARG A 668 1.05 7.00 1.10
C ARG A 668 2.36 7.70 0.80
N LEU A 669 3.30 7.06 0.11
CA LEU A 669 4.58 7.66 -0.28
C LEU A 669 4.36 8.95 -1.08
N CYS A 670 3.56 8.86 -2.13
CA CYS A 670 3.25 10.01 -2.98
C CYS A 670 2.47 11.09 -2.23
N ALA A 671 1.47 10.71 -1.42
CA ALA A 671 0.67 11.67 -0.66
C ALA A 671 1.50 12.39 0.41
N SER A 672 2.35 11.69 1.16
CA SER A 672 3.23 12.28 2.16
C SER A 672 4.28 13.18 1.50
N ALA A 673 4.96 12.73 0.46
CA ALA A 673 5.92 13.56 -0.27
C ALA A 673 5.28 14.85 -0.80
N LYS A 674 4.06 14.77 -1.36
CA LYS A 674 3.32 15.96 -1.82
C LYS A 674 3.00 16.91 -0.67
N ARG A 675 2.44 16.41 0.45
CA ARG A 675 2.11 17.25 1.61
C ARG A 675 3.35 17.88 2.23
N CYS A 676 4.42 17.10 2.46
CA CYS A 676 5.68 17.60 3.00
C CYS A 676 6.28 18.69 2.12
N THR A 677 6.25 18.52 0.79
CA THR A 677 6.74 19.53 -0.16
C THR A 677 5.93 20.82 -0.07
N VAL A 678 4.60 20.73 -0.07
CA VAL A 678 3.73 21.91 0.07
C VAL A 678 3.96 22.63 1.41
N LEU A 679 4.01 21.88 2.52
CA LEU A 679 4.28 22.45 3.85
C LEU A 679 5.66 23.12 3.91
N ALA A 680 6.68 22.53 3.31
CA ALA A 680 8.02 23.11 3.26
C ALA A 680 8.05 24.43 2.47
N PHE A 681 7.35 24.51 1.33
CA PHE A 681 7.28 25.76 0.57
C PHE A 681 6.47 26.84 1.27
N LEU A 682 5.36 26.51 1.93
CA LEU A 682 4.60 27.45 2.74
C LEU A 682 5.44 27.96 3.92
N ALA A 683 6.14 27.06 4.59
CA ALA A 683 7.03 27.41 5.70
C ALA A 683 8.21 28.28 5.23
N ALA A 684 8.82 27.99 4.06
CA ALA A 684 9.87 28.80 3.47
C ALA A 684 9.38 30.22 3.14
N THR A 685 8.16 30.33 2.59
CA THR A 685 7.56 31.64 2.30
C THR A 685 7.37 32.46 3.57
N ALA A 686 6.72 31.88 4.59
CA ALA A 686 6.48 32.55 5.85
C ALA A 686 7.79 32.91 6.57
N SER A 687 8.76 31.99 6.59
CA SER A 687 10.10 32.19 7.14
C SER A 687 10.81 33.35 6.45
N THR A 688 10.84 33.37 5.12
CA THR A 688 11.55 34.42 4.36
C THR A 688 10.92 35.79 4.59
N LEU A 689 9.58 35.87 4.59
CA LEU A 689 8.87 37.15 4.84
C LEU A 689 9.10 37.68 6.27
N LEU A 690 9.10 36.82 7.27
CA LEU A 690 9.37 37.21 8.64
C LEU A 690 10.83 37.63 8.84
N ALA A 691 11.76 36.91 8.25
CA ALA A 691 13.18 37.24 8.25
C ALA A 691 13.42 38.61 7.56
N PHE A 692 12.74 38.87 6.43
CA PHE A 692 12.78 40.14 5.74
C PHE A 692 12.28 41.26 6.63
N TYR A 693 11.12 41.10 7.29
CA TYR A 693 10.59 42.09 8.21
C TYR A 693 11.59 42.45 9.34
N LEU A 694 12.17 41.42 9.98
CA LEU A 694 13.12 41.62 11.08
C LEU A 694 14.40 42.34 10.62
N THR A 695 14.95 41.99 9.47
CA THR A 695 16.15 42.66 8.92
C THR A 695 15.85 44.06 8.39
N PHE A 696 14.65 44.26 7.81
CA PHE A 696 14.21 45.57 7.30
C PHE A 696 14.01 46.58 8.42
N VAL A 697 13.47 46.17 9.58
CA VAL A 697 13.34 47.01 10.76
C VAL A 697 14.67 47.23 11.52
N GLY A 698 15.71 46.47 11.13
CA GLY A 698 17.02 46.57 11.77
C GLY A 698 17.13 45.88 13.13
N ALA A 699 16.31 44.81 13.38
CA ALA A 699 16.29 44.08 14.64
C ALA A 699 17.50 43.11 14.78
N TYR A 700 18.70 43.55 14.48
CA TYR A 700 19.93 42.74 14.43
C TYR A 700 20.33 42.13 15.78
N SER A 701 19.97 42.77 16.90
CA SER A 701 20.26 42.28 18.26
C SER A 701 19.53 40.98 18.60
N VAL A 702 18.37 40.73 17.97
CA VAL A 702 17.59 39.51 18.17
C VAL A 702 18.07 38.39 17.27
N LEU A 703 18.65 38.72 16.12
CA LEU A 703 19.10 37.78 15.08
C LEU A 703 20.51 37.23 15.36
N THR A 704 20.70 36.61 16.53
CA THR A 704 21.96 35.94 16.88
C THR A 704 22.09 34.61 16.11
N PRO A 705 23.32 34.05 15.95
CA PRO A 705 23.52 32.75 15.27
C PRO A 705 22.65 31.63 15.85
N LEU A 706 22.49 31.58 17.18
CA LEU A 706 21.67 30.57 17.84
C LEU A 706 20.17 30.80 17.60
N SER A 707 19.68 32.05 17.71
CA SER A 707 18.27 32.34 17.49
C SER A 707 17.83 32.07 16.05
N LEU A 708 18.69 32.40 15.06
CA LEU A 708 18.45 32.08 13.66
C LEU A 708 18.48 30.56 13.38
N LEU A 709 19.37 29.83 14.02
CA LEU A 709 19.42 28.38 13.90
C LEU A 709 18.12 27.74 14.42
N ILE A 710 17.68 28.14 15.62
CA ILE A 710 16.41 27.67 16.21
C ILE A 710 15.22 28.06 15.33
N TYR A 711 15.23 29.29 14.80
CA TYR A 711 14.21 29.79 13.89
C TYR A 711 14.04 28.90 12.64
N VAL A 712 15.12 28.62 11.91
CA VAL A 712 15.08 27.79 10.70
C VAL A 712 14.73 26.33 11.03
N LEU A 713 15.18 25.81 12.17
CA LEU A 713 14.79 24.48 12.65
C LEU A 713 13.28 24.41 12.95
N LEU A 714 12.73 25.44 13.63
CA LEU A 714 11.30 25.48 13.97
C LEU A 714 10.40 25.46 12.73
N TRP A 715 10.73 26.28 11.72
CA TRP A 715 10.00 26.29 10.46
C TRP A 715 10.13 24.97 9.69
N SER A 716 11.28 24.31 9.78
CA SER A 716 11.51 22.99 9.16
C SER A 716 10.71 21.87 9.81
N LEU A 717 10.31 22.02 11.09
CA LEU A 717 9.64 20.98 11.88
C LEU A 717 8.29 20.57 11.30
N SER A 718 7.53 21.52 10.74
CA SER A 718 6.19 21.29 10.19
C SER A 718 6.19 20.21 9.10
N ALA A 719 7.12 20.28 8.14
CA ALA A 719 7.26 19.30 7.07
C ALA A 719 7.88 17.98 7.55
N LEU A 720 8.79 18.03 8.53
CA LEU A 720 9.45 16.83 9.05
C LEU A 720 8.51 15.97 9.89
N VAL A 721 7.56 16.54 10.63
CA VAL A 721 6.56 15.79 11.41
C VAL A 721 5.68 14.94 10.49
N ASP A 722 5.14 15.48 9.39
CA ASP A 722 4.35 14.71 8.44
C ASP A 722 5.19 13.60 7.79
N ALA A 723 6.45 13.89 7.44
CA ALA A 723 7.37 12.91 6.89
C ALA A 723 7.68 11.76 7.86
N LEU A 724 7.77 12.05 9.17
CA LEU A 724 7.98 11.05 10.21
C LEU A 724 6.74 10.15 10.44
N LEU A 725 5.55 10.59 10.07
CA LEU A 725 4.30 9.85 10.22
C LEU A 725 3.88 9.11 8.95
N SER A 726 4.69 9.14 7.89
CA SER A 726 4.36 8.61 6.56
C SER A 726 4.09 7.10 6.53
N ASP A 727 4.72 6.31 7.42
CA ASP A 727 4.61 4.86 7.51
C ASP A 727 3.46 4.35 8.41
N ARG A 728 2.67 5.25 9.00
CA ARG A 728 1.51 4.88 9.83
C ARG A 728 0.24 4.84 8.96
N TYR A 729 -0.21 3.64 8.60
CA TYR A 729 -1.46 3.37 7.89
C TYR A 729 -1.94 1.95 8.17
#